data_6c3e369ea23758c85ca38ba3a8382960
#
_entry.id   6c3e369ea23758c85ca38ba3a8382960
#
_cell.length_a   1.000
_cell.length_b   1.000
_cell.length_c   1.000
_cell.angle_alpha   90.00
_cell.angle_beta   90.00
_cell.angle_gamma   90.00
#
_symmetry.space_group_name_H-M   'P 1'
#
loop_
_entity.id
_entity.type
_entity.pdbx_description
1 polymer ?
#
loop_
_entity_poly.entity_id
_entity_poly.type
_entity_poly.pdbx_seq_one_letter_code
_entity_poly.pdbx_strand_id
1 'polypeptide(L)'
;MIILQGNKIERSFSGDVLFDNINIQVDERDRIALVGRNGAGKSTLLKILVGEEAPTSGEINTKRDLNLSYLAQDSRFESSNTIYAEMLNVFADLRADEKRLRDMEMKMAELTGTELDKLMTDYDRLSEDFRQRGGFTYESDIRAILNGFKFDESMWEMPISDLSGGQNTRLALAKMLLEKPELLVLDEPTNHLDIETIAWLENYLVNYQGALIIVSHDRYFLDKVATVTLDLTKHSLDRYVGNYSKFMDLKAEKLATEAKNFEKQQKEIAKLEDFVNRNIVRASTTKRAQARRKQLEKMERLDKPTEGQKSANMTFHADKVSGNVVLTVRDAAIGYDDEILSEPISLDVKKMDAIAIVGPNGIGKTTFIKSVVGKLPFIKGTSTYGANVEVGYYDQTQSALTPSNTVLDELWNDFATTPEVEIRNRLGAFLFSGDDVKKSVSMLSGGEKARLLLAKLSMENNNFLILDEPTNHLDIDSKEVLENALIDFDGTLLFVSHDRYFINRVATKVMEISEDGATIYLGDYDYYLEKKAELEELARLEAEENQVSEEVQVASAGASDYQAQKANQKEMRKLSRRIEQIENELETIEERLEEISAAMLETNEVVELSDLQKELDDLSVSQEALMEEWSDLSEQLEG
;
A
#
# COMPACT_ATOMS: atom_id res chain seq x y z
N MET A 1 14.08 -25.62 2.72
CA MET A 1 15.23 -26.00 1.88
C MET A 1 15.64 -24.80 1.05
N ILE A 2 16.97 -24.55 0.89
CA ILE A 2 17.45 -23.41 0.10
C ILE A 2 17.14 -23.66 -1.38
N ILE A 3 16.46 -22.72 -2.03
CA ILE A 3 16.11 -22.78 -3.46
C ILE A 3 16.95 -21.83 -4.30
N LEU A 4 17.43 -20.71 -3.71
CA LEU A 4 18.32 -19.75 -4.35
C LEU A 4 19.30 -19.20 -3.34
N GLN A 5 20.57 -19.09 -3.73
CA GLN A 5 21.63 -18.49 -2.92
C GLN A 5 22.54 -17.63 -3.79
N GLY A 6 22.76 -16.39 -3.36
CA GLY A 6 23.74 -15.49 -3.96
C GLY A 6 24.86 -15.18 -2.97
N ASN A 7 26.11 -15.29 -3.42
CA ASN A 7 27.28 -15.08 -2.59
C ASN A 7 28.14 -13.95 -3.15
N LYS A 8 28.44 -12.93 -2.32
CA LYS A 8 29.31 -11.79 -2.62
C LYS A 8 28.99 -11.14 -3.97
N ILE A 9 27.68 -10.95 -4.23
CA ILE A 9 27.22 -10.33 -5.47
C ILE A 9 27.65 -8.87 -5.48
N GLU A 10 28.24 -8.44 -6.59
CA GLU A 10 28.64 -7.07 -6.88
C GLU A 10 28.08 -6.63 -8.23
N ARG A 11 27.65 -5.37 -8.32
CA ARG A 11 27.30 -4.71 -9.57
C ARG A 11 27.88 -3.33 -9.63
N SER A 12 28.58 -3.03 -10.73
CA SER A 12 29.12 -1.70 -11.03
C SER A 12 28.79 -1.29 -12.46
N PHE A 13 28.61 0.03 -12.68
CA PHE A 13 28.39 0.62 -13.99
C PHE A 13 29.47 1.67 -14.25
N SER A 14 30.22 1.53 -15.33
CA SER A 14 31.26 2.49 -15.74
C SER A 14 32.27 2.86 -14.64
N GLY A 15 32.52 1.94 -13.70
CA GLY A 15 33.43 2.13 -12.57
C GLY A 15 32.77 2.61 -11.27
N ASP A 16 31.51 3.01 -11.31
CA ASP A 16 30.75 3.34 -10.09
C ASP A 16 30.08 2.08 -9.54
N VAL A 17 30.38 1.75 -8.28
CA VAL A 17 29.79 0.60 -7.58
C VAL A 17 28.36 0.94 -7.17
N LEU A 18 27.39 0.16 -7.70
CA LEU A 18 25.99 0.25 -7.30
C LEU A 18 25.78 -0.42 -5.95
N PHE A 19 26.21 -1.69 -5.83
CA PHE A 19 26.30 -2.44 -4.58
C PHE A 19 27.43 -3.48 -4.66
N ASP A 20 27.96 -3.85 -3.51
CA ASP A 20 29.01 -4.85 -3.37
C ASP A 20 28.76 -5.77 -2.15
N ASN A 21 29.43 -6.92 -2.17
CA ASN A 21 29.43 -7.91 -1.07
C ASN A 21 28.02 -8.34 -0.62
N ILE A 22 27.05 -8.39 -1.53
CA ILE A 22 25.68 -8.79 -1.23
C ILE A 22 25.59 -10.31 -1.11
N ASN A 23 25.05 -10.78 0.04
CA ASN A 23 24.77 -12.20 0.26
C ASN A 23 23.27 -12.35 0.51
N ILE A 24 22.63 -13.23 -0.25
CA ILE A 24 21.20 -13.52 -0.16
C ILE A 24 20.95 -15.02 -0.14
N GLN A 25 19.98 -15.44 0.65
CA GLN A 25 19.49 -16.80 0.70
C GLN A 25 17.96 -16.77 0.71
N VAL A 26 17.36 -17.63 -0.11
CA VAL A 26 15.91 -17.82 -0.22
C VAL A 26 15.60 -19.28 0.05
N ASP A 27 14.75 -19.52 1.03
CA ASP A 27 14.23 -20.84 1.37
C ASP A 27 12.84 -21.07 0.76
N GLU A 28 12.43 -22.35 0.65
CA GLU A 28 11.06 -22.72 0.26
C GLU A 28 10.05 -22.00 1.18
N ARG A 29 9.03 -21.36 0.58
CA ARG A 29 7.99 -20.59 1.28
C ARG A 29 8.45 -19.33 2.01
N ASP A 30 9.69 -18.86 1.80
CA ASP A 30 10.09 -17.54 2.27
C ASP A 30 9.22 -16.47 1.60
N ARG A 31 8.81 -15.47 2.37
CA ARG A 31 8.10 -14.28 1.90
C ARG A 31 8.94 -13.06 2.22
N ILE A 32 9.73 -12.67 1.24
CA ILE A 32 10.79 -11.68 1.39
C ILE A 32 10.33 -10.34 0.79
N ALA A 33 10.31 -9.28 1.61
CA ALA A 33 10.27 -7.91 1.15
C ALA A 33 11.70 -7.42 0.91
N LEU A 34 12.03 -6.98 -0.30
CA LEU A 34 13.29 -6.32 -0.61
C LEU A 34 13.07 -4.80 -0.60
N VAL A 35 13.61 -4.14 0.42
CA VAL A 35 13.49 -2.69 0.60
C VAL A 35 14.84 -2.00 0.42
N GLY A 36 14.82 -0.69 0.28
CA GLY A 36 16.01 0.14 0.08
C GLY A 36 15.66 1.40 -0.71
N ARG A 37 16.53 2.38 -0.70
CA ARG A 37 16.32 3.68 -1.38
C ARG A 37 16.14 3.54 -2.89
N ASN A 38 15.53 4.53 -3.52
CA ASN A 38 15.52 4.61 -4.97
C ASN A 38 16.96 4.75 -5.49
N GLY A 39 17.29 3.99 -6.54
CA GLY A 39 18.65 3.92 -7.07
C GLY A 39 19.62 2.99 -6.29
N ALA A 40 19.19 2.34 -5.19
CA ALA A 40 20.03 1.35 -4.48
C ALA A 40 20.29 0.07 -5.29
N GLY A 41 19.56 -0.13 -6.40
CA GLY A 41 19.75 -1.28 -7.28
C GLY A 41 18.82 -2.47 -7.00
N LYS A 42 17.65 -2.24 -6.36
CA LYS A 42 16.67 -3.31 -6.07
C LYS A 42 16.30 -4.12 -7.31
N SER A 43 15.80 -3.46 -8.35
CA SER A 43 15.43 -4.11 -9.62
C SER A 43 16.63 -4.76 -10.33
N THR A 44 17.81 -4.15 -10.24
CA THR A 44 19.05 -4.74 -10.78
C THR A 44 19.42 -6.00 -10.01
N LEU A 45 19.30 -6.01 -8.68
CA LEU A 45 19.54 -7.21 -7.88
C LEU A 45 18.54 -8.31 -8.25
N LEU A 46 17.24 -7.97 -8.41
CA LEU A 46 16.24 -8.95 -8.86
C LEU A 46 16.60 -9.55 -10.21
N LYS A 47 16.95 -8.72 -11.22
CA LYS A 47 17.38 -9.21 -12.55
C LYS A 47 18.60 -10.12 -12.50
N ILE A 48 19.54 -9.81 -11.60
CA ILE A 48 20.71 -10.68 -11.39
C ILE A 48 20.27 -12.01 -10.76
N LEU A 49 19.39 -12.00 -9.75
CA LEU A 49 18.91 -13.23 -9.10
C LEU A 49 18.11 -14.14 -10.04
N VAL A 50 17.35 -13.56 -10.96
CA VAL A 50 16.59 -14.33 -11.96
C VAL A 50 17.41 -14.73 -13.19
N GLY A 51 18.66 -14.22 -13.31
CA GLY A 51 19.57 -14.56 -14.40
C GLY A 51 19.41 -13.73 -15.68
N GLU A 52 18.62 -12.66 -15.65
CA GLU A 52 18.49 -11.72 -16.79
C GLU A 52 19.73 -10.83 -16.96
N GLU A 53 20.41 -10.51 -15.85
CA GLU A 53 21.66 -9.75 -15.86
C GLU A 53 22.77 -10.52 -15.14
N ALA A 54 23.99 -10.44 -15.67
CA ALA A 54 25.14 -11.02 -15.00
C ALA A 54 25.68 -10.05 -13.91
N PRO A 55 26.08 -10.56 -12.72
CA PRO A 55 26.79 -9.75 -11.74
C PRO A 55 28.19 -9.36 -12.27
N THR A 56 28.77 -8.25 -11.76
CA THR A 56 30.16 -7.89 -12.03
C THR A 56 31.12 -8.86 -11.34
N SER A 57 30.80 -9.30 -10.12
CA SER A 57 31.47 -10.37 -9.40
C SER A 57 30.48 -11.10 -8.47
N GLY A 58 30.87 -12.26 -7.96
CA GLY A 58 30.03 -13.11 -7.12
C GLY A 58 29.39 -14.26 -7.89
N GLU A 59 28.65 -15.10 -7.17
CA GLU A 59 28.05 -16.32 -7.72
C GLU A 59 26.60 -16.46 -7.26
N ILE A 60 25.77 -17.00 -8.16
CA ILE A 60 24.38 -17.35 -7.86
C ILE A 60 24.21 -18.85 -8.06
N ASN A 61 23.68 -19.50 -7.04
CA ASN A 61 23.38 -20.92 -7.05
C ASN A 61 21.87 -21.11 -6.89
N THR A 62 21.26 -21.83 -7.81
CA THR A 62 19.83 -22.16 -7.78
C THR A 62 19.62 -23.67 -7.66
N LYS A 63 18.51 -24.08 -7.08
CA LYS A 63 18.01 -25.45 -7.12
C LYS A 63 17.94 -25.91 -8.59
N ARG A 64 18.31 -27.14 -8.86
CA ARG A 64 18.19 -27.70 -10.21
C ARG A 64 16.73 -27.71 -10.65
N ASP A 65 16.48 -27.30 -11.90
CA ASP A 65 15.14 -27.20 -12.52
C ASP A 65 14.15 -26.33 -11.71
N LEU A 66 14.66 -25.25 -11.05
CA LEU A 66 13.82 -24.30 -10.31
C LEU A 66 12.86 -23.59 -11.27
N ASN A 67 11.54 -23.78 -11.03
CA ASN A 67 10.51 -22.99 -11.72
C ASN A 67 10.43 -21.59 -11.09
N LEU A 68 10.86 -20.58 -11.83
CA LEU A 68 10.96 -19.19 -11.40
C LEU A 68 10.24 -18.29 -12.40
N SER A 69 9.40 -17.36 -11.90
CA SER A 69 8.77 -16.31 -12.71
C SER A 69 9.11 -14.94 -12.14
N TYR A 70 9.38 -13.99 -13.03
CA TYR A 70 9.73 -12.61 -12.70
C TYR A 70 8.81 -11.61 -13.40
N LEU A 71 8.14 -10.78 -12.60
CA LEU A 71 7.39 -9.62 -13.07
C LEU A 71 8.30 -8.39 -13.00
N ALA A 72 8.78 -7.93 -14.14
CA ALA A 72 9.47 -6.65 -14.24
C ALA A 72 8.46 -5.48 -14.25
N GLN A 73 8.91 -4.30 -13.82
CA GLN A 73 8.08 -3.09 -13.71
C GLN A 73 7.36 -2.71 -15.03
N ASP A 74 7.97 -2.99 -16.18
CA ASP A 74 7.44 -2.68 -17.52
C ASP A 74 7.04 -3.94 -18.32
N SER A 75 6.66 -5.02 -17.63
CA SER A 75 6.27 -6.25 -18.30
C SER A 75 5.03 -6.02 -19.18
N ARG A 76 5.17 -6.25 -20.49
CA ARG A 76 4.09 -6.17 -21.46
C ARG A 76 3.98 -7.47 -22.22
N PHE A 77 2.75 -7.90 -22.48
CA PHE A 77 2.50 -8.98 -23.40
C PHE A 77 2.50 -8.47 -24.85
N GLU A 78 3.25 -9.14 -25.68
CA GLU A 78 3.13 -9.05 -27.13
C GLU A 78 2.49 -10.37 -27.62
N SER A 79 1.18 -10.46 -27.56
CA SER A 79 0.41 -11.62 -28.03
C SER A 79 -0.77 -11.16 -28.86
N SER A 80 -1.08 -11.92 -29.92
CA SER A 80 -2.28 -11.71 -30.74
C SER A 80 -3.50 -12.48 -30.21
N ASN A 81 -3.37 -13.17 -29.10
CA ASN A 81 -4.43 -13.97 -28.50
C ASN A 81 -5.45 -13.08 -27.77
N THR A 82 -6.63 -13.65 -27.52
CA THR A 82 -7.57 -13.06 -26.58
C THR A 82 -7.11 -13.30 -25.13
N ILE A 83 -7.65 -12.52 -24.18
CA ILE A 83 -7.33 -12.65 -22.76
C ILE A 83 -7.50 -14.08 -22.29
N TYR A 84 -8.66 -14.68 -22.53
CA TYR A 84 -8.95 -16.04 -22.06
C TYR A 84 -8.10 -17.10 -22.75
N ALA A 85 -7.86 -16.97 -24.05
CA ALA A 85 -7.00 -17.88 -24.80
C ALA A 85 -5.55 -17.87 -24.29
N GLU A 86 -5.04 -16.71 -23.89
CA GLU A 86 -3.70 -16.58 -23.32
C GLU A 86 -3.60 -17.28 -21.96
N MET A 87 -4.63 -17.15 -21.11
CA MET A 87 -4.68 -17.87 -19.81
C MET A 87 -4.79 -19.38 -20.00
N LEU A 88 -5.55 -19.84 -21.00
CA LEU A 88 -5.64 -21.26 -21.35
C LEU A 88 -4.31 -21.84 -21.83
N ASN A 89 -3.43 -21.04 -22.43
CA ASN A 89 -2.12 -21.50 -22.90
C ASN A 89 -1.19 -21.93 -21.74
N VAL A 90 -1.37 -21.40 -20.54
CA VAL A 90 -0.65 -21.84 -19.33
C VAL A 90 -0.90 -23.34 -19.08
N PHE A 91 -2.08 -23.83 -19.43
CA PHE A 91 -2.52 -25.21 -19.21
C PHE A 91 -2.51 -26.06 -20.49
N ALA A 92 -1.68 -25.69 -21.48
CA ALA A 92 -1.61 -26.40 -22.77
C ALA A 92 -1.34 -27.90 -22.61
N ASP A 93 -0.43 -28.28 -21.68
CA ASP A 93 -0.10 -29.68 -21.38
C ASP A 93 -1.28 -30.42 -20.73
N LEU A 94 -1.96 -29.80 -19.77
CA LEU A 94 -3.15 -30.37 -19.15
C LEU A 94 -4.28 -30.57 -20.16
N ARG A 95 -4.49 -29.64 -21.06
CA ARG A 95 -5.49 -29.76 -22.15
C ARG A 95 -5.12 -30.87 -23.14
N ALA A 96 -3.82 -31.06 -23.41
CA ALA A 96 -3.37 -32.18 -24.23
C ALA A 96 -3.63 -33.52 -23.51
N ASP A 97 -3.40 -33.59 -22.21
CA ASP A 97 -3.67 -34.79 -21.41
C ASP A 97 -5.18 -35.06 -21.27
N GLU A 98 -6.01 -34.03 -21.09
CA GLU A 98 -7.47 -34.15 -21.12
C GLU A 98 -7.96 -34.75 -22.44
N LYS A 99 -7.45 -34.28 -23.56
CA LYS A 99 -7.77 -34.85 -24.87
C LYS A 99 -7.32 -36.30 -24.99
N ARG A 100 -6.13 -36.64 -24.47
CA ARG A 100 -5.63 -38.02 -24.44
C ARG A 100 -6.53 -38.94 -23.61
N LEU A 101 -6.97 -38.49 -22.44
CA LEU A 101 -7.90 -39.21 -21.57
C LEU A 101 -9.19 -39.52 -22.30
N ARG A 102 -9.80 -38.52 -22.96
CA ARG A 102 -11.02 -38.72 -23.78
C ARG A 102 -10.81 -39.68 -24.94
N ASP A 103 -9.65 -39.59 -25.64
CA ASP A 103 -9.29 -40.53 -26.72
C ASP A 103 -9.11 -41.97 -26.18
N MET A 104 -8.55 -42.13 -24.96
CA MET A 104 -8.44 -43.43 -24.29
C MET A 104 -9.79 -43.99 -23.88
N GLU A 105 -10.70 -43.17 -23.36
CA GLU A 105 -12.09 -43.56 -23.04
C GLU A 105 -12.81 -44.10 -24.27
N MET A 106 -12.70 -43.42 -25.41
CA MET A 106 -13.31 -43.89 -26.68
C MET A 106 -12.72 -45.23 -27.11
N LYS A 107 -11.39 -45.42 -27.01
CA LYS A 107 -10.74 -46.67 -27.37
C LYS A 107 -11.08 -47.82 -26.42
N MET A 108 -11.31 -47.56 -25.14
CA MET A 108 -11.74 -48.57 -24.17
C MET A 108 -13.09 -49.20 -24.54
N ALA A 109 -13.98 -48.45 -25.22
CA ALA A 109 -15.26 -48.99 -25.69
C ALA A 109 -15.10 -50.02 -26.82
N GLU A 110 -13.96 -50.02 -27.54
CA GLU A 110 -13.73 -50.85 -28.72
C GLU A 110 -12.81 -52.05 -28.44
N LEU A 111 -12.00 -52.03 -27.37
CA LEU A 111 -11.00 -53.02 -27.04
C LEU A 111 -11.51 -54.07 -26.04
N THR A 112 -10.91 -55.28 -26.08
CA THR A 112 -11.22 -56.37 -25.15
C THR A 112 -9.94 -57.11 -24.74
N GLY A 113 -9.98 -57.79 -23.57
CA GLY A 113 -8.86 -58.63 -23.09
C GLY A 113 -7.63 -57.84 -22.64
N THR A 114 -6.45 -58.39 -22.84
CA THR A 114 -5.17 -57.86 -22.34
C THR A 114 -4.78 -56.48 -22.89
N GLU A 115 -5.32 -56.06 -24.04
CA GLU A 115 -5.12 -54.73 -24.58
C GLU A 115 -5.96 -53.70 -23.84
N LEU A 116 -7.18 -54.05 -23.45
CA LEU A 116 -8.03 -53.24 -22.58
C LEU A 116 -7.40 -53.05 -21.19
N ASP A 117 -6.87 -54.14 -20.57
CA ASP A 117 -6.22 -54.07 -19.25
C ASP A 117 -5.02 -53.13 -19.23
N LYS A 118 -4.20 -53.14 -20.29
CA LYS A 118 -3.09 -52.20 -20.42
C LYS A 118 -3.55 -50.75 -20.57
N LEU A 119 -4.54 -50.53 -21.42
CA LEU A 119 -5.07 -49.19 -21.66
C LEU A 119 -5.72 -48.61 -20.39
N MET A 120 -6.41 -49.44 -19.60
CA MET A 120 -6.98 -49.03 -18.30
C MET A 120 -5.88 -48.63 -17.30
N THR A 121 -4.78 -49.39 -17.24
CA THR A 121 -3.63 -49.06 -16.36
C THR A 121 -2.97 -47.72 -16.76
N ASP A 122 -2.81 -47.47 -18.06
CA ASP A 122 -2.25 -46.21 -18.57
C ASP A 122 -3.22 -45.04 -18.33
N TYR A 123 -4.53 -45.26 -18.49
CA TYR A 123 -5.58 -44.28 -18.18
C TYR A 123 -5.60 -43.90 -16.71
N ASP A 124 -5.58 -44.89 -15.80
CA ASP A 124 -5.59 -44.64 -14.37
C ASP A 124 -4.38 -43.79 -13.94
N ARG A 125 -3.18 -44.11 -14.50
CA ARG A 125 -1.98 -43.34 -14.20
C ARG A 125 -2.06 -41.90 -14.73
N LEU A 126 -2.50 -41.73 -15.99
CA LEU A 126 -2.64 -40.40 -16.58
C LEU A 126 -3.76 -39.57 -15.90
N SER A 127 -4.86 -40.23 -15.55
CA SER A 127 -5.98 -39.57 -14.83
C SER A 127 -5.57 -39.11 -13.43
N GLU A 128 -4.79 -39.93 -12.71
CA GLU A 128 -4.26 -39.54 -11.40
C GLU A 128 -3.28 -38.38 -11.50
N ASP A 129 -2.34 -38.41 -12.49
CA ASP A 129 -1.41 -37.31 -12.75
C ASP A 129 -2.16 -36.03 -13.16
N PHE A 130 -3.14 -36.15 -14.04
CA PHE A 130 -4.01 -35.04 -14.44
C PHE A 130 -4.74 -34.43 -13.23
N ARG A 131 -5.30 -35.26 -12.35
CA ARG A 131 -5.95 -34.82 -11.12
C ARG A 131 -5.00 -34.10 -10.18
N GLN A 132 -3.80 -34.65 -9.95
CA GLN A 132 -2.80 -34.06 -9.05
C GLN A 132 -2.28 -32.70 -9.54
N ARG A 133 -2.20 -32.50 -10.87
CA ARG A 133 -1.84 -31.23 -11.48
C ARG A 133 -3.00 -30.23 -11.61
N GLY A 134 -4.17 -30.53 -11.05
CA GLY A 134 -5.32 -29.65 -11.05
C GLY A 134 -6.11 -29.64 -12.37
N GLY A 135 -6.07 -30.72 -13.14
CA GLY A 135 -6.74 -30.82 -14.43
C GLY A 135 -8.27 -30.60 -14.39
N PHE A 136 -8.91 -30.83 -13.23
CA PHE A 136 -10.34 -30.56 -13.08
C PHE A 136 -10.67 -29.16 -12.53
N THR A 137 -9.66 -28.38 -12.13
CA THR A 137 -9.85 -27.08 -11.48
C THR A 137 -9.28 -25.90 -12.26
N TYR A 138 -8.45 -26.13 -13.30
CA TYR A 138 -7.73 -25.07 -14.00
C TYR A 138 -8.66 -24.00 -14.62
N GLU A 139 -9.84 -24.36 -15.12
CA GLU A 139 -10.81 -23.38 -15.65
C GLU A 139 -11.36 -22.50 -14.53
N SER A 140 -11.64 -23.09 -13.37
CA SER A 140 -12.09 -22.33 -12.18
C SER A 140 -10.99 -21.43 -11.67
N ASP A 141 -9.73 -21.89 -11.69
CA ASP A 141 -8.56 -21.09 -11.30
C ASP A 141 -8.39 -19.88 -12.24
N ILE A 142 -8.55 -20.08 -13.58
CA ILE A 142 -8.52 -18.98 -14.56
C ILE A 142 -9.61 -17.94 -14.25
N ARG A 143 -10.85 -18.39 -14.04
CA ARG A 143 -11.99 -17.49 -13.74
C ARG A 143 -11.75 -16.74 -12.43
N ALA A 144 -11.30 -17.41 -11.40
CA ALA A 144 -11.03 -16.80 -10.09
C ALA A 144 -9.96 -15.71 -10.18
N ILE A 145 -8.87 -15.96 -10.92
CA ILE A 145 -7.78 -14.99 -11.07
C ILE A 145 -8.22 -13.82 -11.98
N LEU A 146 -8.86 -14.08 -13.13
CA LEU A 146 -9.35 -13.01 -14.01
C LEU A 146 -10.33 -12.10 -13.28
N ASN A 147 -11.29 -12.66 -12.54
CA ASN A 147 -12.23 -11.87 -11.73
C ASN A 147 -11.51 -11.09 -10.62
N GLY A 148 -10.50 -11.69 -9.96
CA GLY A 148 -9.69 -11.00 -8.95
C GLY A 148 -8.94 -9.78 -9.50
N PHE A 149 -8.53 -9.83 -10.76
CA PHE A 149 -7.93 -8.70 -11.48
C PHE A 149 -8.94 -7.83 -12.23
N LYS A 150 -10.24 -8.03 -12.01
CA LYS A 150 -11.34 -7.27 -12.64
C LYS A 150 -11.30 -7.31 -14.16
N PHE A 151 -11.06 -8.51 -14.71
CA PHE A 151 -11.32 -8.82 -16.11
C PHE A 151 -12.66 -9.54 -16.19
N ASP A 152 -13.72 -8.79 -16.46
CA ASP A 152 -15.07 -9.31 -16.59
C ASP A 152 -15.21 -10.27 -17.78
N GLU A 153 -16.21 -11.16 -17.72
CA GLU A 153 -16.44 -12.14 -18.81
C GLU A 153 -16.63 -11.49 -20.18
N SER A 154 -17.18 -10.28 -20.24
CA SER A 154 -17.31 -9.49 -21.47
C SER A 154 -15.99 -9.12 -22.13
N MET A 155 -14.90 -9.03 -21.32
CA MET A 155 -13.56 -8.69 -21.79
C MET A 155 -12.75 -9.91 -22.25
N TRP A 156 -13.15 -11.13 -21.91
CA TRP A 156 -12.32 -12.32 -22.10
C TRP A 156 -11.96 -12.62 -23.56
N GLU A 157 -12.87 -12.26 -24.50
CA GLU A 157 -12.63 -12.41 -25.94
C GLU A 157 -11.92 -11.18 -26.56
N MET A 158 -11.59 -10.17 -25.76
CA MET A 158 -10.87 -8.98 -26.23
C MET A 158 -9.42 -9.37 -26.57
N PRO A 159 -8.89 -8.90 -27.73
CA PRO A 159 -7.47 -9.06 -28.07
C PRO A 159 -6.57 -8.34 -27.06
N ILE A 160 -5.45 -8.96 -26.69
CA ILE A 160 -4.48 -8.37 -25.75
C ILE A 160 -3.90 -7.06 -26.28
N SER A 161 -3.81 -6.91 -27.62
CA SER A 161 -3.36 -5.68 -28.28
C SER A 161 -4.20 -4.44 -27.94
N ASP A 162 -5.45 -4.64 -27.58
CA ASP A 162 -6.42 -3.56 -27.33
C ASP A 162 -6.42 -3.11 -25.85
N LEU A 163 -5.64 -3.81 -25.02
CA LEU A 163 -5.49 -3.49 -23.60
C LEU A 163 -4.64 -2.23 -23.37
N SER A 164 -5.06 -1.41 -22.43
CA SER A 164 -4.21 -0.33 -21.91
C SER A 164 -2.93 -0.89 -21.26
N GLY A 165 -1.88 -0.07 -21.12
CA GLY A 165 -0.62 -0.50 -20.49
C GLY A 165 -0.84 -1.09 -19.09
N GLY A 166 -1.67 -0.47 -18.26
CA GLY A 166 -1.98 -0.98 -16.92
C GLY A 166 -2.78 -2.29 -16.92
N GLN A 167 -3.72 -2.46 -17.86
CA GLN A 167 -4.44 -3.72 -18.04
C GLN A 167 -3.51 -4.84 -18.51
N ASN A 168 -2.57 -4.53 -19.41
CA ASN A 168 -1.59 -5.50 -19.89
C ASN A 168 -0.67 -5.98 -18.75
N THR A 169 -0.18 -5.08 -17.89
CA THR A 169 0.62 -5.46 -16.70
C THR A 169 -0.20 -6.31 -15.72
N ARG A 170 -1.49 -5.97 -15.50
CA ARG A 170 -2.39 -6.80 -14.67
C ARG A 170 -2.56 -8.21 -15.22
N LEU A 171 -2.72 -8.33 -16.54
CA LEU A 171 -2.84 -9.63 -17.21
C LEU A 171 -1.55 -10.45 -17.11
N ALA A 172 -0.39 -9.79 -17.23
CA ALA A 172 0.91 -10.44 -17.04
C ALA A 172 1.05 -11.03 -15.62
N LEU A 173 0.68 -10.26 -14.61
CA LEU A 173 0.67 -10.73 -13.23
C LEU A 173 -0.32 -11.89 -13.04
N ALA A 174 -1.54 -11.79 -13.58
CA ALA A 174 -2.54 -12.85 -13.54
C ALA A 174 -2.01 -14.17 -14.12
N LYS A 175 -1.33 -14.12 -15.26
CA LYS A 175 -0.72 -15.29 -15.89
C LYS A 175 0.35 -15.93 -15.01
N MET A 176 1.26 -15.13 -14.43
CA MET A 176 2.31 -15.63 -13.54
C MET A 176 1.73 -16.31 -12.29
N LEU A 177 0.64 -15.78 -11.73
CA LEU A 177 -0.03 -16.41 -10.61
C LEU A 177 -0.67 -17.76 -10.99
N LEU A 178 -1.19 -17.89 -12.21
CA LEU A 178 -1.69 -19.18 -12.74
C LEU A 178 -0.60 -20.22 -12.90
N GLU A 179 0.61 -19.83 -13.29
CA GLU A 179 1.76 -20.71 -13.47
C GLU A 179 2.23 -21.35 -12.17
N LYS A 180 1.91 -20.75 -11.02
CA LYS A 180 2.26 -21.20 -9.66
C LYS A 180 3.74 -21.59 -9.52
N PRO A 181 4.72 -20.73 -9.88
CA PRO A 181 6.15 -21.07 -9.82
C PRO A 181 6.62 -21.38 -8.37
N GLU A 182 7.74 -22.12 -8.23
CA GLU A 182 8.36 -22.37 -6.92
C GLU A 182 8.95 -21.09 -6.29
N LEU A 183 9.41 -20.15 -7.14
CA LEU A 183 9.87 -18.83 -6.73
C LEU A 183 9.21 -17.77 -7.63
N LEU A 184 8.43 -16.90 -7.01
CA LEU A 184 7.80 -15.76 -7.65
C LEU A 184 8.51 -14.47 -7.23
N VAL A 185 9.02 -13.71 -8.21
CA VAL A 185 9.73 -12.46 -8.00
C VAL A 185 8.88 -11.32 -8.59
N LEU A 186 8.49 -10.36 -7.76
CA LEU A 186 7.60 -9.27 -8.12
C LEU A 186 8.28 -7.91 -7.89
N ASP A 187 8.42 -7.13 -8.96
CA ASP A 187 8.95 -5.76 -8.91
C ASP A 187 7.80 -4.74 -9.08
N GLU A 188 7.42 -4.08 -7.99
CA GLU A 188 6.32 -3.12 -7.88
C GLU A 188 4.95 -3.66 -8.40
N PRO A 189 4.47 -4.81 -7.89
CA PRO A 189 3.24 -5.42 -8.39
C PRO A 189 1.98 -4.62 -8.09
N THR A 190 2.03 -3.70 -7.12
CA THR A 190 0.90 -2.86 -6.70
C THR A 190 0.68 -1.65 -7.60
N ASN A 191 1.65 -1.33 -8.48
CA ASN A 191 1.50 -0.23 -9.43
C ASN A 191 0.33 -0.49 -10.39
N HIS A 192 -0.48 0.53 -10.62
CA HIS A 192 -1.66 0.48 -11.50
C HIS A 192 -2.81 -0.43 -11.03
N LEU A 193 -2.74 -0.97 -9.81
CA LEU A 193 -3.84 -1.70 -9.18
C LEU A 193 -4.68 -0.74 -8.34
N ASP A 194 -5.99 -0.95 -8.34
CA ASP A 194 -6.87 -0.31 -7.37
C ASP A 194 -6.84 -1.05 -6.03
N ILE A 195 -7.34 -0.39 -5.01
CA ILE A 195 -7.27 -0.88 -3.62
C ILE A 195 -7.92 -2.26 -3.46
N GLU A 196 -9.04 -2.54 -4.15
CA GLU A 196 -9.74 -3.83 -4.07
C GLU A 196 -8.93 -4.95 -4.73
N THR A 197 -8.32 -4.68 -5.89
CA THR A 197 -7.43 -5.62 -6.58
C THR A 197 -6.18 -5.90 -5.74
N ILE A 198 -5.61 -4.87 -5.07
CA ILE A 198 -4.49 -5.05 -4.15
C ILE A 198 -4.90 -5.95 -2.97
N ALA A 199 -6.06 -5.72 -2.36
CA ALA A 199 -6.57 -6.54 -1.25
C ALA A 199 -6.78 -8.01 -1.66
N TRP A 200 -7.28 -8.25 -2.87
CA TRP A 200 -7.39 -9.59 -3.43
C TRP A 200 -6.01 -10.24 -3.63
N LEU A 201 -5.05 -9.51 -4.22
CA LEU A 201 -3.68 -10.00 -4.44
C LEU A 201 -2.98 -10.35 -3.12
N GLU A 202 -3.15 -9.54 -2.08
CA GLU A 202 -2.63 -9.81 -0.74
C GLU A 202 -3.12 -11.15 -0.21
N ASN A 203 -4.45 -11.35 -0.24
CA ASN A 203 -5.05 -12.59 0.23
C ASN A 203 -4.57 -13.82 -0.57
N TYR A 204 -4.37 -13.66 -1.88
CA TYR A 204 -3.81 -14.71 -2.71
C TYR A 204 -2.35 -15.02 -2.33
N LEU A 205 -1.50 -14.00 -2.18
CA LEU A 205 -0.07 -14.16 -1.86
C LEU A 205 0.16 -14.64 -0.42
N VAL A 206 -0.69 -14.27 0.53
CA VAL A 206 -0.65 -14.82 1.90
C VAL A 206 -0.84 -16.34 1.91
N ASN A 207 -1.60 -16.89 0.98
CA ASN A 207 -1.85 -18.33 0.87
C ASN A 207 -0.96 -19.03 -0.17
N TYR A 208 -0.05 -18.29 -0.82
CA TYR A 208 0.83 -18.83 -1.84
C TYR A 208 1.78 -19.89 -1.29
N GLN A 209 1.94 -21.01 -2.01
CA GLN A 209 2.73 -22.16 -1.53
C GLN A 209 4.22 -22.08 -1.87
N GLY A 210 4.60 -21.32 -2.89
CA GLY A 210 5.99 -21.06 -3.28
C GLY A 210 6.65 -19.97 -2.44
N ALA A 211 7.93 -19.72 -2.71
CA ALA A 211 8.66 -18.59 -2.16
C ALA A 211 8.35 -17.31 -2.94
N LEU A 212 8.42 -16.17 -2.24
CA LEU A 212 8.16 -14.83 -2.77
C LEU A 212 9.34 -13.90 -2.51
N ILE A 213 9.74 -13.12 -3.52
CA ILE A 213 10.57 -11.93 -3.34
C ILE A 213 9.80 -10.76 -3.92
N ILE A 214 9.54 -9.74 -3.12
CA ILE A 214 8.71 -8.61 -3.48
C ILE A 214 9.47 -7.31 -3.26
N VAL A 215 9.50 -6.46 -4.28
CA VAL A 215 9.83 -5.03 -4.15
C VAL A 215 8.52 -4.27 -4.25
N SER A 216 8.19 -3.45 -3.27
CA SER A 216 7.05 -2.57 -3.31
C SER A 216 7.27 -1.31 -2.48
N HIS A 217 6.65 -0.22 -2.89
CA HIS A 217 6.53 1.02 -2.14
C HIS A 217 5.21 1.12 -1.36
N ASP A 218 4.37 0.08 -1.41
CA ASP A 218 3.17 -0.06 -0.58
C ASP A 218 3.51 -0.76 0.74
N ARG A 219 3.61 0.02 1.82
CA ARG A 219 3.98 -0.47 3.16
C ARG A 219 2.93 -1.43 3.72
N TYR A 220 1.65 -1.15 3.47
CA TYR A 220 0.53 -1.97 3.94
C TYR A 220 0.56 -3.36 3.29
N PHE A 221 0.83 -3.39 1.98
CA PHE A 221 1.03 -4.62 1.23
C PHE A 221 2.21 -5.45 1.77
N LEU A 222 3.36 -4.79 2.01
CA LEU A 222 4.53 -5.47 2.57
C LEU A 222 4.26 -6.00 3.97
N ASP A 223 3.55 -5.26 4.82
CA ASP A 223 3.20 -5.69 6.17
C ASP A 223 2.33 -6.95 6.18
N LYS A 224 1.41 -7.05 5.24
CA LYS A 224 0.47 -8.18 5.18
C LYS A 224 1.08 -9.43 4.57
N VAL A 225 1.95 -9.29 3.57
CA VAL A 225 2.47 -10.43 2.79
C VAL A 225 3.84 -10.92 3.27
N ALA A 226 4.75 -10.01 3.66
CA ALA A 226 6.12 -10.36 3.98
C ALA A 226 6.30 -10.88 5.41
N THR A 227 7.15 -11.91 5.57
CA THR A 227 7.58 -12.44 6.86
C THR A 227 9.06 -12.17 7.15
N VAL A 228 9.80 -11.76 6.13
CA VAL A 228 11.21 -11.37 6.20
C VAL A 228 11.41 -10.11 5.39
N THR A 229 12.16 -9.15 5.92
CA THR A 229 12.53 -7.92 5.21
C THR A 229 14.03 -7.88 5.00
N LEU A 230 14.47 -7.64 3.76
CA LEU A 230 15.86 -7.43 3.37
C LEU A 230 16.07 -5.96 3.03
N ASP A 231 16.97 -5.28 3.75
CA ASP A 231 17.33 -3.87 3.52
C ASP A 231 18.59 -3.78 2.67
N LEU A 232 18.43 -3.37 1.42
CA LEU A 232 19.54 -3.22 0.47
C LEU A 232 20.19 -1.85 0.63
N THR A 233 21.47 -1.86 1.00
CA THR A 233 22.35 -0.70 0.98
C THR A 233 23.47 -0.89 -0.04
N LYS A 234 24.31 0.13 -0.21
CA LYS A 234 25.45 0.06 -1.16
C LYS A 234 26.41 -1.10 -0.84
N HIS A 235 26.63 -1.41 0.44
CA HIS A 235 27.66 -2.35 0.90
C HIS A 235 27.11 -3.53 1.71
N SER A 236 25.80 -3.61 1.91
CA SER A 236 25.20 -4.71 2.66
C SER A 236 23.77 -5.00 2.26
N LEU A 237 23.34 -6.22 2.55
CA LEU A 237 21.96 -6.65 2.53
C LEU A 237 21.65 -7.20 3.92
N ASP A 238 20.98 -6.38 4.73
CA ASP A 238 20.65 -6.76 6.09
C ASP A 238 19.32 -7.50 6.14
N ARG A 239 19.29 -8.67 6.81
CA ARG A 239 18.09 -9.50 6.96
C ARG A 239 17.43 -9.24 8.31
N TYR A 240 16.15 -8.88 8.28
CA TYR A 240 15.29 -8.73 9.45
C TYR A 240 14.15 -9.73 9.39
N VAL A 241 13.93 -10.44 10.49
CA VAL A 241 12.80 -11.38 10.59
C VAL A 241 11.59 -10.62 11.11
N GLY A 242 10.57 -10.53 10.28
CA GLY A 242 9.34 -9.79 10.53
C GLY A 242 8.84 -9.09 9.27
N ASN A 243 7.64 -8.52 9.36
CA ASN A 243 7.05 -7.67 8.35
C ASN A 243 7.73 -6.29 8.30
N TYR A 244 7.22 -5.41 7.45
CA TYR A 244 7.82 -4.08 7.25
C TYR A 244 7.79 -3.20 8.53
N SER A 245 6.68 -3.19 9.27
CA SER A 245 6.59 -2.43 10.53
C SER A 245 7.60 -2.92 11.56
N LYS A 246 7.72 -4.23 11.74
CA LYS A 246 8.71 -4.83 12.64
C LYS A 246 10.15 -4.54 12.21
N PHE A 247 10.42 -4.52 10.90
CA PHE A 247 11.70 -4.09 10.35
C PHE A 247 12.02 -2.64 10.73
N MET A 248 11.06 -1.71 10.61
CA MET A 248 11.26 -0.30 10.97
C MET A 248 11.64 -0.14 12.45
N ASP A 249 10.96 -0.85 13.36
CA ASP A 249 11.28 -0.86 14.79
C ASP A 249 12.71 -1.36 15.04
N LEU A 250 13.06 -2.52 14.47
CA LEU A 250 14.39 -3.13 14.63
C LEU A 250 15.49 -2.25 14.03
N LYS A 251 15.24 -1.61 12.89
CA LYS A 251 16.17 -0.69 12.26
C LYS A 251 16.39 0.56 13.09
N ALA A 252 15.31 1.14 13.65
CA ALA A 252 15.39 2.30 14.55
C ALA A 252 16.21 1.96 15.81
N GLU A 253 15.99 0.80 16.43
CA GLU A 253 16.75 0.33 17.59
C GLU A 253 18.23 0.12 17.26
N LYS A 254 18.54 -0.49 16.09
CA LYS A 254 19.91 -0.68 15.60
C LYS A 254 20.62 0.67 15.44
N LEU A 255 19.99 1.63 14.74
CA LEU A 255 20.55 2.96 14.51
C LEU A 255 20.76 3.73 15.82
N ALA A 256 19.82 3.67 16.77
CA ALA A 256 19.97 4.29 18.09
C ALA A 256 21.16 3.68 18.87
N THR A 257 21.35 2.38 18.77
CA THR A 257 22.47 1.68 19.40
C THR A 257 23.80 2.05 18.75
N GLU A 258 23.87 2.11 17.43
CA GLU A 258 25.05 2.52 16.68
C GLU A 258 25.42 3.99 16.97
N ALA A 259 24.44 4.89 17.03
CA ALA A 259 24.64 6.31 17.40
C ALA A 259 25.24 6.44 18.81
N LYS A 260 24.69 5.69 19.77
CA LYS A 260 25.20 5.67 21.15
C LYS A 260 26.63 5.14 21.23
N ASN A 261 26.95 4.08 20.48
CA ASN A 261 28.30 3.53 20.43
C ASN A 261 29.27 4.49 19.76
N PHE A 262 28.89 5.16 18.68
CA PHE A 262 29.67 6.19 18.01
C PHE A 262 29.98 7.35 18.96
N GLU A 263 28.97 7.92 19.64
CA GLU A 263 29.18 8.99 20.62
C GLU A 263 30.13 8.58 21.75
N LYS A 264 29.97 7.35 22.24
CA LYS A 264 30.84 6.80 23.30
C LYS A 264 32.29 6.71 22.82
N GLN A 265 32.50 6.22 21.61
CA GLN A 265 33.83 6.14 21.01
C GLN A 265 34.43 7.53 20.75
N GLN A 266 33.63 8.50 20.23
CA GLN A 266 34.09 9.88 20.01
C GLN A 266 34.52 10.54 21.32
N LYS A 267 33.76 10.33 22.43
CA LYS A 267 34.13 10.82 23.76
C LYS A 267 35.42 10.18 24.27
N GLU A 268 35.66 8.90 23.96
CA GLU A 268 36.90 8.20 24.31
C GLU A 268 38.08 8.72 23.48
N ILE A 269 37.91 8.87 22.18
CA ILE A 269 38.92 9.43 21.26
C ILE A 269 39.33 10.84 21.75
N ALA A 270 38.38 11.72 22.02
CA ALA A 270 38.62 13.08 22.47
C ALA A 270 39.43 13.09 23.82
N LYS A 271 39.10 12.20 24.76
CA LYS A 271 39.85 12.06 26.04
C LYS A 271 41.27 11.58 25.79
N LEU A 272 41.48 10.64 24.90
CA LEU A 272 42.82 10.12 24.59
C LEU A 272 43.65 11.15 23.83
N GLU A 273 43.08 11.91 22.89
CA GLU A 273 43.74 12.99 22.18
C GLU A 273 44.12 14.14 23.10
N ASP A 274 43.23 14.56 24.01
CA ASP A 274 43.52 15.60 25.00
C ASP A 274 44.67 15.16 25.95
N PHE A 275 44.62 13.88 26.42
CA PHE A 275 45.73 13.35 27.21
C PHE A 275 47.05 13.33 26.47
N VAL A 276 47.09 12.93 25.20
CA VAL A 276 48.27 12.91 24.35
C VAL A 276 48.80 14.33 24.17
N ASN A 277 47.94 15.29 23.80
CA ASN A 277 48.32 16.69 23.55
C ASN A 277 48.92 17.37 24.80
N ARG A 278 48.35 17.12 25.99
CA ARG A 278 48.83 17.71 27.22
C ARG A 278 50.13 17.06 27.76
N ASN A 279 50.44 15.83 27.40
CA ASN A 279 51.50 15.05 28.04
C ASN A 279 52.67 14.68 27.08
N ILE A 280 52.58 14.96 25.77
CA ILE A 280 53.61 14.56 24.80
C ILE A 280 54.92 15.32 24.97
N VAL A 281 54.87 16.57 25.47
CA VAL A 281 56.03 17.46 25.62
C VAL A 281 56.73 17.25 27.00
N ARG A 282 56.09 16.60 27.97
CA ARG A 282 56.64 16.43 29.33
C ARG A 282 57.47 15.15 29.41
N ALA A 283 58.76 15.23 29.72
CA ALA A 283 59.68 14.07 29.75
C ALA A 283 59.21 12.92 30.62
N SER A 284 58.55 13.20 31.77
CA SER A 284 58.05 12.16 32.69
C SER A 284 56.82 11.39 32.21
N THR A 285 56.04 11.96 31.27
CA THR A 285 54.78 11.39 30.80
C THR A 285 54.79 10.95 29.33
N THR A 286 55.86 11.29 28.59
CA THR A 286 56.02 11.01 27.16
C THR A 286 55.77 9.55 26.78
N LYS A 287 56.31 8.58 27.56
CA LYS A 287 56.08 7.15 27.27
C LYS A 287 54.60 6.74 27.37
N ARG A 288 53.84 7.31 28.35
CA ARG A 288 52.41 7.07 28.49
C ARG A 288 51.60 7.73 27.35
N ALA A 289 51.99 8.95 26.97
CA ALA A 289 51.38 9.65 25.85
C ALA A 289 51.60 8.89 24.50
N GLN A 290 52.82 8.36 24.28
CA GLN A 290 53.10 7.52 23.11
C GLN A 290 52.31 6.20 23.11
N ALA A 291 52.10 5.56 24.29
CA ALA A 291 51.28 4.37 24.35
C ALA A 291 49.81 4.67 24.02
N ARG A 292 49.26 5.79 24.51
CA ARG A 292 47.89 6.23 24.17
C ARG A 292 47.77 6.64 22.71
N ARG A 293 48.78 7.26 22.12
CA ARG A 293 48.82 7.57 20.66
C ARG A 293 48.78 6.28 19.83
N LYS A 294 49.56 5.26 20.19
CA LYS A 294 49.49 3.94 19.55
C LYS A 294 48.14 3.25 19.71
N GLN A 295 47.47 3.47 20.82
CA GLN A 295 46.10 2.99 21.02
C GLN A 295 45.13 3.67 20.05
N LEU A 296 45.22 5.00 19.90
CA LEU A 296 44.42 5.76 18.90
C LEU A 296 44.68 5.32 17.45
N GLU A 297 45.96 5.07 17.13
CA GLU A 297 46.36 4.64 15.78
C GLU A 297 45.86 3.21 15.44
N LYS A 298 45.65 2.36 16.47
CA LYS A 298 45.14 0.99 16.30
C LYS A 298 43.62 0.88 16.49
N MET A 299 42.97 1.94 16.94
CA MET A 299 41.53 1.93 17.17
C MET A 299 40.79 1.96 15.84
N GLU A 300 40.01 0.94 15.54
CA GLU A 300 39.05 0.97 14.45
C GLU A 300 38.02 2.08 14.74
N ARG A 301 37.99 3.08 13.90
CA ARG A 301 37.03 4.17 14.03
C ARG A 301 35.69 3.72 13.46
N LEU A 302 34.65 3.82 14.29
CA LEU A 302 33.29 3.65 13.84
C LEU A 302 32.96 4.81 12.88
N ASP A 303 32.34 4.49 11.78
CA ASP A 303 31.76 5.51 10.91
C ASP A 303 30.59 6.17 11.65
N LYS A 304 30.39 7.46 11.38
CA LYS A 304 29.19 8.12 11.88
C LYS A 304 27.97 7.38 11.34
N PRO A 305 27.10 6.87 12.22
CA PRO A 305 25.85 6.28 11.72
C PRO A 305 25.20 7.30 10.79
N THR A 306 24.98 6.91 9.58
CA THR A 306 24.25 7.73 8.62
C THR A 306 22.79 7.67 9.06
N GLU A 307 22.45 8.51 10.04
CA GLU A 307 21.08 9.04 10.09
C GLU A 307 20.87 9.60 8.71
N GLY A 308 19.95 9.02 7.96
CA GLY A 308 19.77 9.20 6.54
C GLY A 308 20.31 10.53 6.03
N GLN A 309 21.13 10.46 4.99
CA GLN A 309 21.50 11.67 4.27
C GLN A 309 20.21 12.48 4.13
N LYS A 310 20.25 13.76 4.53
CA LYS A 310 19.21 14.77 4.49
C LYS A 310 17.81 14.18 4.17
N SER A 311 17.02 13.87 5.17
CA SER A 311 15.59 13.64 4.94
C SER A 311 15.07 14.91 4.25
N ALA A 312 14.24 14.76 3.22
CA ALA A 312 13.50 15.88 2.69
C ALA A 312 12.84 16.61 3.86
N ASN A 313 12.78 17.92 3.84
CA ASN A 313 12.10 18.71 4.87
C ASN A 313 11.02 19.52 4.18
N MET A 314 10.04 18.80 3.60
CA MET A 314 8.90 19.40 2.91
C MET A 314 8.05 20.15 3.93
N THR A 315 7.61 21.34 3.57
CA THR A 315 6.68 22.14 4.37
C THR A 315 5.72 22.86 3.44
N PHE A 316 4.45 22.87 3.80
CA PHE A 316 3.40 23.63 3.12
C PHE A 316 2.84 24.64 4.10
N HIS A 317 2.59 25.86 3.65
CA HIS A 317 1.99 26.93 4.45
C HIS A 317 0.94 27.67 3.62
N ALA A 318 -0.08 28.16 4.28
CA ALA A 318 -1.12 28.99 3.68
C ALA A 318 -0.90 30.45 4.04
N ASP A 319 -0.70 31.34 3.03
CA ASP A 319 -0.56 32.80 3.27
C ASP A 319 -1.85 33.44 3.75
N LYS A 320 -3.00 32.87 3.35
CA LYS A 320 -4.34 33.41 3.67
C LYS A 320 -5.20 32.37 4.33
N VAL A 321 -6.03 32.82 5.23
CA VAL A 321 -7.03 31.95 5.87
C VAL A 321 -8.31 31.94 5.03
N SER A 322 -8.75 30.73 4.62
CA SER A 322 -10.02 30.52 3.91
C SER A 322 -11.23 30.73 4.82
N GLY A 323 -12.41 30.93 4.23
CA GLY A 323 -13.68 30.84 4.93
C GLY A 323 -13.95 29.44 5.49
N ASN A 324 -14.99 29.31 6.33
CA ASN A 324 -15.36 28.01 6.92
C ASN A 324 -15.80 26.97 5.87
N VAL A 325 -16.45 27.41 4.79
CA VAL A 325 -16.77 26.59 3.62
C VAL A 325 -15.70 26.85 2.58
N VAL A 326 -15.00 25.80 2.13
CA VAL A 326 -13.91 25.89 1.17
C VAL A 326 -14.39 25.51 -0.24
N LEU A 327 -15.17 24.44 -0.34
CA LEU A 327 -15.75 23.98 -1.60
C LEU A 327 -17.12 23.39 -1.34
N THR A 328 -18.08 23.69 -2.22
CA THR A 328 -19.38 23.05 -2.25
C THR A 328 -19.64 22.51 -3.65
N VAL A 329 -19.94 21.23 -3.76
CA VAL A 329 -20.38 20.56 -4.99
C VAL A 329 -21.81 20.08 -4.77
N ARG A 330 -22.69 20.30 -5.75
CA ARG A 330 -24.12 19.92 -5.68
C ARG A 330 -24.53 19.14 -6.92
N ASP A 331 -25.07 17.95 -6.67
CA ASP A 331 -25.70 17.05 -7.66
C ASP A 331 -24.89 16.95 -8.96
N ALA A 332 -23.57 16.82 -8.81
CA ALA A 332 -22.66 16.79 -9.93
C ALA A 332 -22.66 15.42 -10.63
N ALA A 333 -22.62 15.44 -11.96
CA ALA A 333 -22.35 14.29 -12.81
C ALA A 333 -21.00 14.50 -13.47
N ILE A 334 -20.14 13.49 -13.39
CA ILE A 334 -18.81 13.47 -14.02
C ILE A 334 -18.76 12.46 -15.14
N GLY A 335 -17.99 12.76 -16.20
CA GLY A 335 -17.83 11.88 -17.34
C GLY A 335 -17.16 12.60 -18.51
N TYR A 336 -17.25 12.00 -19.68
CA TYR A 336 -16.72 12.54 -20.94
C TYR A 336 -17.83 12.53 -21.99
N ASP A 337 -17.97 13.64 -22.68
CA ASP A 337 -19.03 13.88 -23.67
C ASP A 337 -20.42 13.57 -23.08
N ASP A 338 -21.09 12.51 -23.55
CA ASP A 338 -22.41 12.08 -23.08
C ASP A 338 -22.35 10.84 -22.15
N GLU A 339 -21.15 10.32 -21.87
CA GLU A 339 -20.95 9.14 -21.01
C GLU A 339 -20.75 9.57 -19.56
N ILE A 340 -21.72 9.27 -18.69
CA ILE A 340 -21.68 9.56 -17.26
C ILE A 340 -20.96 8.41 -16.56
N LEU A 341 -19.89 8.74 -15.81
CA LEU A 341 -19.14 7.78 -15.02
C LEU A 341 -19.69 7.62 -13.60
N SER A 342 -20.19 8.72 -13.00
CA SER A 342 -20.77 8.72 -11.65
C SER A 342 -21.71 9.89 -11.48
N GLU A 343 -22.90 9.65 -10.91
CA GLU A 343 -23.90 10.66 -10.46
C GLU A 343 -24.86 10.06 -9.42
N PRO A 344 -25.42 10.84 -8.44
CA PRO A 344 -25.07 12.23 -8.13
C PRO A 344 -23.89 12.34 -7.16
N ILE A 345 -23.04 13.34 -7.35
CA ILE A 345 -21.96 13.65 -6.43
C ILE A 345 -22.26 14.97 -5.72
N SER A 346 -22.37 14.92 -4.40
CA SER A 346 -22.51 16.11 -3.55
C SER A 346 -21.46 16.09 -2.45
N LEU A 347 -20.73 17.22 -2.28
CA LEU A 347 -19.62 17.32 -1.35
C LEU A 347 -19.57 18.72 -0.72
N ASP A 348 -19.45 18.78 0.60
CA ASP A 348 -19.16 20.00 1.35
C ASP A 348 -17.78 19.85 2.03
N VAL A 349 -16.82 20.65 1.58
CA VAL A 349 -15.47 20.71 2.15
C VAL A 349 -15.38 21.89 3.09
N LYS A 350 -15.05 21.63 4.36
CA LYS A 350 -14.86 22.65 5.38
C LYS A 350 -13.37 22.96 5.56
N LYS A 351 -13.09 24.11 6.15
CA LYS A 351 -11.74 24.50 6.53
C LYS A 351 -11.09 23.43 7.40
N MET A 352 -9.83 23.10 7.14
CA MET A 352 -9.01 22.06 7.81
C MET A 352 -9.51 20.63 7.59
N ASP A 353 -10.46 20.40 6.67
CA ASP A 353 -10.77 19.04 6.25
C ASP A 353 -9.61 18.47 5.40
N ALA A 354 -9.31 17.21 5.60
CA ALA A 354 -8.45 16.41 4.73
C ALA A 354 -9.29 15.25 4.17
N ILE A 355 -9.74 15.38 2.92
CA ILE A 355 -10.67 14.43 2.30
C ILE A 355 -9.92 13.59 1.28
N ALA A 356 -9.88 12.27 1.52
CA ALA A 356 -9.39 11.30 0.55
C ALA A 356 -10.51 10.84 -0.37
N ILE A 357 -10.26 10.80 -1.67
CA ILE A 357 -11.17 10.25 -2.68
C ILE A 357 -10.71 8.84 -3.02
N VAL A 358 -11.57 7.86 -2.83
CA VAL A 358 -11.33 6.45 -3.14
C VAL A 358 -12.38 5.92 -4.12
N GLY A 359 -12.11 4.75 -4.72
CA GLY A 359 -13.03 4.08 -5.64
C GLY A 359 -12.28 3.29 -6.71
N PRO A 360 -12.98 2.48 -7.52
CA PRO A 360 -12.39 1.67 -8.58
C PRO A 360 -11.61 2.48 -9.62
N ASN A 361 -10.70 1.84 -10.34
CA ASN A 361 -10.03 2.48 -11.46
C ASN A 361 -11.04 2.70 -12.61
N GLY A 362 -10.97 3.89 -13.23
CA GLY A 362 -11.87 4.26 -14.33
C GLY A 362 -13.16 4.93 -13.89
N ILE A 363 -13.54 4.90 -12.60
CA ILE A 363 -14.78 5.51 -12.09
C ILE A 363 -14.85 7.04 -12.18
N GLY A 364 -13.74 7.70 -12.54
CA GLY A 364 -13.72 9.16 -12.73
C GLY A 364 -13.13 9.97 -11.59
N LYS A 365 -12.32 9.40 -10.66
CA LYS A 365 -11.67 10.14 -9.56
C LYS A 365 -10.88 11.37 -10.06
N THR A 366 -9.96 11.15 -11.01
CA THR A 366 -9.19 12.23 -11.67
C THR A 366 -10.10 13.18 -12.46
N THR A 367 -11.18 12.68 -13.08
CA THR A 367 -12.17 13.50 -13.79
C THR A 367 -12.88 14.43 -12.82
N PHE A 368 -13.29 13.94 -11.65
CA PHE A 368 -13.90 14.74 -10.58
C PHE A 368 -12.95 15.87 -10.13
N ILE A 369 -11.70 15.53 -9.82
CA ILE A 369 -10.69 16.55 -9.44
C ILE A 369 -10.51 17.59 -10.54
N LYS A 370 -10.37 17.17 -11.81
CA LYS A 370 -10.24 18.09 -12.96
C LYS A 370 -11.47 18.97 -13.13
N SER A 371 -12.66 18.44 -12.87
CA SER A 371 -13.90 19.23 -12.91
C SER A 371 -13.98 20.23 -11.77
N VAL A 372 -13.59 19.85 -10.56
CA VAL A 372 -13.50 20.77 -9.41
C VAL A 372 -12.52 21.91 -9.70
N VAL A 373 -11.32 21.60 -10.23
CA VAL A 373 -10.31 22.62 -10.58
C VAL A 373 -10.72 23.48 -11.80
N GLY A 374 -11.76 23.09 -12.53
CA GLY A 374 -12.25 23.83 -13.70
C GLY A 374 -11.52 23.51 -15.01
N LYS A 375 -10.70 22.43 -15.05
CA LYS A 375 -10.05 21.94 -16.26
C LYS A 375 -11.00 21.14 -17.16
N LEU A 376 -12.05 20.55 -16.59
CA LEU A 376 -13.14 19.86 -17.29
C LEU A 376 -14.47 20.40 -16.77
N PRO A 377 -15.53 20.55 -17.61
CA PRO A 377 -16.84 20.88 -17.13
C PRO A 377 -17.50 19.66 -16.45
N PHE A 378 -18.37 19.91 -15.47
CA PHE A 378 -19.33 18.89 -15.04
C PHE A 378 -20.38 18.68 -16.12
N ILE A 379 -20.84 17.44 -16.32
CA ILE A 379 -21.97 17.14 -17.23
C ILE A 379 -23.25 17.74 -16.65
N LYS A 380 -23.45 17.61 -15.32
CA LYS A 380 -24.54 18.21 -14.55
C LYS A 380 -24.02 18.73 -13.23
N GLY A 381 -24.80 19.56 -12.56
CA GLY A 381 -24.44 20.10 -11.25
C GLY A 381 -23.49 21.30 -11.31
N THR A 382 -23.04 21.73 -10.16
CA THR A 382 -22.17 22.91 -10.01
C THR A 382 -21.19 22.73 -8.87
N SER A 383 -20.02 23.38 -8.99
CA SER A 383 -19.08 23.57 -7.90
C SER A 383 -18.87 25.05 -7.60
N THR A 384 -18.77 25.41 -6.33
CA THR A 384 -18.51 26.79 -5.88
C THR A 384 -17.47 26.80 -4.79
N TYR A 385 -16.48 27.69 -4.95
CA TYR A 385 -15.46 27.92 -3.92
C TYR A 385 -15.96 28.95 -2.89
N GLY A 386 -15.53 28.75 -1.66
CA GLY A 386 -15.77 29.67 -0.57
C GLY A 386 -14.96 30.97 -0.66
N ALA A 387 -15.14 31.84 0.30
CA ALA A 387 -14.40 33.12 0.35
C ALA A 387 -12.92 32.90 0.64
N ASN A 388 -12.06 33.67 -0.04
CA ASN A 388 -10.59 33.66 0.11
C ASN A 388 -9.94 32.30 -0.13
N VAL A 389 -10.51 31.44 -0.96
CA VAL A 389 -9.92 30.14 -1.32
C VAL A 389 -8.90 30.33 -2.45
N GLU A 390 -7.67 29.90 -2.21
CA GLU A 390 -6.58 29.84 -3.19
C GLU A 390 -6.22 28.36 -3.40
N VAL A 391 -6.38 27.88 -4.64
CA VAL A 391 -6.26 26.44 -4.97
C VAL A 391 -4.89 26.15 -5.54
N GLY A 392 -4.15 25.23 -4.91
CA GLY A 392 -2.97 24.59 -5.44
C GLY A 392 -3.32 23.21 -6.00
N TYR A 393 -2.92 22.92 -7.23
CA TYR A 393 -3.25 21.64 -7.88
C TYR A 393 -2.01 20.86 -8.30
N TYR A 394 -1.91 19.63 -7.79
CA TYR A 394 -0.91 18.65 -8.21
C TYR A 394 -1.52 17.67 -9.22
N ASP A 395 -0.99 17.69 -10.45
CA ASP A 395 -1.46 16.85 -11.56
C ASP A 395 -0.67 15.54 -11.67
N GLN A 396 -1.35 14.41 -11.71
CA GLN A 396 -0.75 13.09 -11.89
C GLN A 396 0.16 12.98 -13.12
N THR A 397 -0.20 13.65 -14.22
CA THR A 397 0.55 13.56 -15.49
C THR A 397 1.85 14.37 -15.50
N GLN A 398 2.11 15.16 -14.46
CA GLN A 398 3.28 16.04 -14.35
C GLN A 398 3.46 16.97 -15.57
N SER A 399 2.35 17.27 -16.27
CA SER A 399 2.33 18.05 -17.51
C SER A 399 2.70 19.51 -17.32
N ALA A 400 2.74 19.99 -16.08
CA ALA A 400 3.08 21.37 -15.73
C ALA A 400 4.58 21.68 -15.79
N LEU A 401 5.46 20.67 -15.99
CA LEU A 401 6.91 20.88 -16.07
C LEU A 401 7.37 21.09 -17.51
N THR A 402 8.29 22.04 -17.69
CA THR A 402 8.90 22.35 -19.00
C THR A 402 10.17 21.51 -19.22
N PRO A 403 10.19 20.53 -20.15
CA PRO A 403 11.29 19.58 -20.28
C PRO A 403 12.66 20.20 -20.59
N SER A 404 12.69 21.38 -21.22
CA SER A 404 13.91 22.09 -21.61
C SER A 404 14.57 22.89 -20.49
N ASN A 405 13.82 23.20 -19.42
CA ASN A 405 14.35 23.98 -18.31
C ASN A 405 15.30 23.14 -17.44
N THR A 406 16.20 23.83 -16.72
CA THR A 406 16.89 23.19 -15.61
C THR A 406 15.95 23.10 -14.39
N VAL A 407 16.26 22.24 -13.42
CA VAL A 407 15.51 22.15 -12.14
C VAL A 407 15.42 23.51 -11.45
N LEU A 408 16.51 24.27 -11.48
CA LEU A 408 16.57 25.61 -10.90
C LEU A 408 15.68 26.58 -11.67
N ASP A 409 15.82 26.63 -13.00
CA ASP A 409 15.06 27.57 -13.84
C ASP A 409 13.56 27.28 -13.81
N GLU A 410 13.17 26.01 -13.75
CA GLU A 410 11.77 25.60 -13.67
C GLU A 410 11.06 26.19 -12.45
N LEU A 411 11.75 26.23 -11.32
CA LEU A 411 11.18 26.83 -10.12
C LEU A 411 11.33 28.37 -10.12
N TRP A 412 12.50 28.86 -10.53
CA TRP A 412 12.81 30.30 -10.47
C TRP A 412 12.02 31.13 -11.47
N ASN A 413 11.70 30.59 -12.65
CA ASN A 413 10.87 31.30 -13.64
C ASN A 413 9.47 31.67 -13.12
N ASP A 414 8.87 30.81 -12.31
CA ASP A 414 7.56 31.06 -11.71
C ASP A 414 7.63 32.00 -10.49
N PHE A 415 8.78 32.02 -9.82
CA PHE A 415 9.02 32.84 -8.62
C PHE A 415 10.18 33.80 -8.82
N ALA A 416 10.15 34.55 -9.93
CA ALA A 416 11.26 35.41 -10.37
C ALA A 416 11.67 36.52 -9.37
N THR A 417 10.80 36.89 -8.44
CA THR A 417 11.05 37.85 -7.37
C THR A 417 11.80 37.25 -6.17
N THR A 418 11.84 35.92 -6.07
CA THR A 418 12.50 35.22 -4.97
C THR A 418 14.01 35.11 -5.21
N PRO A 419 14.86 35.39 -4.21
CA PRO A 419 16.31 35.27 -4.34
C PRO A 419 16.72 33.82 -4.69
N GLU A 420 17.71 33.64 -5.55
CA GLU A 420 18.21 32.31 -5.96
C GLU A 420 18.59 31.41 -4.77
N VAL A 421 19.15 31.98 -3.71
CA VAL A 421 19.54 31.24 -2.50
C VAL A 421 18.31 30.58 -1.86
N GLU A 422 17.20 31.27 -1.85
CA GLU A 422 15.94 30.75 -1.27
C GLU A 422 15.33 29.64 -2.14
N ILE A 423 15.35 29.82 -3.48
CA ILE A 423 14.98 28.76 -4.44
C ILE A 423 15.84 27.51 -4.23
N ARG A 424 17.18 27.67 -4.12
CA ARG A 424 18.10 26.56 -3.86
C ARG A 424 17.86 25.89 -2.51
N ASN A 425 17.52 26.65 -1.46
CA ASN A 425 17.17 26.11 -0.15
C ASN A 425 15.88 25.29 -0.23
N ARG A 426 14.87 25.79 -0.95
CA ARG A 426 13.62 25.05 -1.18
C ARG A 426 13.87 23.76 -1.95
N LEU A 427 14.60 23.83 -3.06
CA LEU A 427 15.01 22.64 -3.82
C LEU A 427 15.80 21.64 -2.96
N GLY A 428 16.68 22.15 -2.10
CA GLY A 428 17.44 21.34 -1.14
C GLY A 428 16.54 20.61 -0.14
N ALA A 429 15.44 21.24 0.30
CA ALA A 429 14.43 20.62 1.15
C ALA A 429 13.71 19.46 0.45
N PHE A 430 13.61 19.49 -0.88
CA PHE A 430 13.05 18.43 -1.72
C PHE A 430 14.13 17.51 -2.33
N LEU A 431 15.33 17.45 -1.71
CA LEU A 431 16.46 16.58 -2.07
C LEU A 431 17.18 16.91 -3.41
N PHE A 432 16.99 18.10 -3.96
CA PHE A 432 17.81 18.57 -5.07
C PHE A 432 19.00 19.36 -4.53
N SER A 433 20.22 18.83 -4.67
CA SER A 433 21.42 19.45 -4.12
C SER A 433 22.60 19.44 -5.09
N GLY A 434 23.53 20.37 -4.92
CA GLY A 434 24.76 20.44 -5.72
C GLY A 434 24.47 20.59 -7.22
N ASP A 435 24.90 19.62 -8.03
CA ASP A 435 24.72 19.64 -9.47
C ASP A 435 23.34 19.19 -9.95
N ASP A 436 22.50 18.61 -9.07
CA ASP A 436 21.14 18.18 -9.44
C ASP A 436 20.29 19.35 -9.92
N VAL A 437 20.48 20.55 -9.33
CA VAL A 437 19.71 21.75 -9.71
C VAL A 437 20.00 22.23 -11.13
N LYS A 438 21.11 21.78 -11.72
CA LYS A 438 21.52 22.11 -13.11
C LYS A 438 21.03 21.08 -14.13
N LYS A 439 20.51 19.92 -13.69
CA LYS A 439 19.97 18.90 -14.60
C LYS A 439 18.76 19.45 -15.35
N SER A 440 18.62 19.06 -16.61
CA SER A 440 17.39 19.33 -17.36
C SER A 440 16.24 18.50 -16.81
N VAL A 441 15.04 19.08 -16.75
CA VAL A 441 13.80 18.40 -16.33
C VAL A 441 13.53 17.13 -17.14
N SER A 442 13.93 17.13 -18.42
CA SER A 442 13.81 15.94 -19.29
C SER A 442 14.64 14.74 -18.81
N MET A 443 15.74 14.97 -18.07
CA MET A 443 16.62 13.92 -17.55
C MET A 443 16.19 13.38 -16.18
N LEU A 444 15.18 13.98 -15.56
CA LEU A 444 14.70 13.57 -14.25
C LEU A 444 13.88 12.29 -14.34
N SER A 445 14.05 11.41 -13.35
CA SER A 445 13.17 10.27 -13.10
C SER A 445 11.77 10.74 -12.71
N GLY A 446 10.76 9.84 -12.79
CA GLY A 446 9.39 10.14 -12.36
C GLY A 446 9.30 10.65 -10.92
N GLY A 447 10.05 10.05 -10.00
CA GLY A 447 10.10 10.49 -8.60
C GLY A 447 10.80 11.85 -8.40
N GLU A 448 11.85 12.16 -9.16
CA GLU A 448 12.46 13.48 -9.13
C GLU A 448 11.51 14.56 -9.68
N LYS A 449 10.79 14.28 -10.77
CA LYS A 449 9.76 15.19 -11.30
C LYS A 449 8.64 15.43 -10.29
N ALA A 450 8.17 14.37 -9.61
CA ALA A 450 7.17 14.47 -8.54
C ALA A 450 7.63 15.40 -7.42
N ARG A 451 8.88 15.23 -6.93
CA ARG A 451 9.46 16.12 -5.90
C ARG A 451 9.62 17.57 -6.39
N LEU A 452 9.96 17.78 -7.66
CA LEU A 452 10.05 19.13 -8.23
C LEU A 452 8.69 19.84 -8.28
N LEU A 453 7.64 19.14 -8.68
CA LEU A 453 6.26 19.65 -8.65
C LEU A 453 5.78 19.97 -7.24
N LEU A 454 6.08 19.09 -6.27
CA LEU A 454 5.77 19.35 -4.86
C LEU A 454 6.53 20.56 -4.31
N ALA A 455 7.80 20.74 -4.72
CA ALA A 455 8.58 21.93 -4.38
C ALA A 455 7.94 23.21 -4.95
N LYS A 456 7.47 23.17 -6.19
CA LYS A 456 6.75 24.28 -6.84
C LYS A 456 5.46 24.60 -6.09
N LEU A 457 4.63 23.59 -5.83
CA LEU A 457 3.38 23.73 -5.10
C LEU A 457 3.60 24.30 -3.68
N SER A 458 4.68 23.90 -3.00
CA SER A 458 5.00 24.39 -1.65
C SER A 458 5.40 25.87 -1.60
N MET A 459 5.72 26.49 -2.74
CA MET A 459 6.06 27.93 -2.84
C MET A 459 4.84 28.79 -3.21
N GLU A 460 3.76 28.21 -3.66
CA GLU A 460 2.52 28.92 -4.00
C GLU A 460 1.75 29.39 -2.76
N ASN A 461 1.99 28.76 -1.59
CA ASN A 461 1.37 29.07 -0.30
C ASN A 461 -0.17 29.08 -0.34
N ASN A 462 -0.75 28.21 -1.15
CA ASN A 462 -2.19 28.05 -1.29
C ASN A 462 -2.83 27.48 -0.02
N ASN A 463 -4.08 27.85 0.29
CA ASN A 463 -4.82 27.37 1.46
C ASN A 463 -5.74 26.17 1.19
N PHE A 464 -5.87 25.77 -0.06
CA PHE A 464 -6.58 24.57 -0.46
C PHE A 464 -5.75 23.78 -1.47
N LEU A 465 -5.24 22.63 -1.06
CA LEU A 465 -4.45 21.75 -1.93
C LEU A 465 -5.33 20.63 -2.47
N ILE A 466 -5.29 20.45 -3.79
CA ILE A 466 -5.95 19.37 -4.52
C ILE A 466 -4.85 18.52 -5.14
N LEU A 467 -4.73 17.25 -4.70
CA LEU A 467 -3.63 16.37 -5.07
C LEU A 467 -4.15 15.12 -5.79
N ASP A 468 -3.70 14.89 -7.02
CA ASP A 468 -4.05 13.70 -7.81
C ASP A 468 -2.90 12.70 -7.80
N GLU A 469 -2.98 11.65 -6.98
CA GLU A 469 -1.98 10.61 -6.76
C GLU A 469 -0.58 11.14 -6.40
N PRO A 470 -0.43 11.96 -5.32
CA PRO A 470 0.83 12.61 -4.99
C PRO A 470 1.93 11.65 -4.52
N THR A 471 1.57 10.43 -4.11
CA THR A 471 2.49 9.39 -3.64
C THR A 471 3.09 8.54 -4.75
N ASN A 472 2.55 8.64 -5.98
CA ASN A 472 3.04 7.88 -7.12
C ASN A 472 4.48 8.25 -7.47
N HIS A 473 5.28 7.24 -7.76
CA HIS A 473 6.73 7.36 -8.06
C HIS A 473 7.62 7.84 -6.90
N LEU A 474 7.06 8.15 -5.73
CA LEU A 474 7.85 8.48 -4.54
C LEU A 474 8.34 7.20 -3.85
N ASP A 475 9.57 7.22 -3.37
CA ASP A 475 10.07 6.18 -2.47
C ASP A 475 9.47 6.35 -1.06
N ILE A 476 9.60 5.31 -0.25
CA ILE A 476 8.99 5.25 1.08
C ILE A 476 9.45 6.43 1.95
N ASP A 477 10.74 6.78 1.91
CA ASP A 477 11.29 7.92 2.67
C ASP A 477 10.64 9.26 2.24
N SER A 478 10.47 9.46 0.92
CA SER A 478 9.82 10.69 0.38
C SER A 478 8.32 10.73 0.69
N LYS A 479 7.64 9.57 0.67
CA LYS A 479 6.23 9.47 1.07
C LYS A 479 6.04 9.88 2.53
N GLU A 480 6.87 9.37 3.44
CA GLU A 480 6.80 9.69 4.86
C GLU A 480 6.99 11.19 5.14
N VAL A 481 7.93 11.82 4.43
CA VAL A 481 8.15 13.26 4.54
C VAL A 481 6.96 14.06 4.00
N LEU A 482 6.36 13.63 2.88
CA LEU A 482 5.16 14.24 2.33
C LEU A 482 3.97 14.10 3.29
N GLU A 483 3.78 12.93 3.87
CA GLU A 483 2.75 12.65 4.89
C GLU A 483 2.86 13.65 6.05
N ASN A 484 4.04 13.73 6.66
CA ASN A 484 4.30 14.66 7.77
C ASN A 484 4.04 16.11 7.38
N ALA A 485 4.48 16.52 6.18
CA ALA A 485 4.28 17.87 5.68
C ALA A 485 2.81 18.22 5.45
N LEU A 486 1.98 17.25 5.04
CA LEU A 486 0.55 17.44 4.84
C LEU A 486 -0.26 17.36 6.14
N ILE A 487 0.21 16.59 7.13
CA ILE A 487 -0.37 16.57 8.48
C ILE A 487 -0.15 17.93 9.17
N ASP A 488 1.04 18.51 9.00
CA ASP A 488 1.40 19.81 9.59
C ASP A 488 0.84 21.02 8.79
N PHE A 489 0.19 20.76 7.64
CA PHE A 489 -0.35 21.83 6.79
C PHE A 489 -1.55 22.52 7.43
N ASP A 490 -1.53 23.84 7.51
CA ASP A 490 -2.55 24.70 8.11
C ASP A 490 -3.72 25.07 7.17
N GLY A 491 -3.87 24.34 6.07
CA GLY A 491 -4.92 24.51 5.06
C GLY A 491 -5.88 23.33 4.96
N THR A 492 -6.57 23.23 3.85
CA THR A 492 -7.56 22.19 3.53
C THR A 492 -7.02 21.29 2.42
N LEU A 493 -7.30 20.00 2.49
CA LEU A 493 -6.81 18.99 1.56
C LEU A 493 -7.96 18.25 0.88
N LEU A 494 -7.86 18.05 -0.43
CA LEU A 494 -8.68 17.11 -1.20
C LEU A 494 -7.72 16.29 -2.06
N PHE A 495 -7.70 14.97 -1.92
CA PHE A 495 -6.72 14.18 -2.64
C PHE A 495 -7.25 12.82 -3.09
N VAL A 496 -6.75 12.35 -4.22
CA VAL A 496 -6.90 10.97 -4.69
C VAL A 496 -5.61 10.23 -4.35
N SER A 497 -5.72 9.07 -3.75
CA SER A 497 -4.59 8.16 -3.56
C SER A 497 -5.02 6.71 -3.52
N HIS A 498 -4.15 5.81 -4.01
CA HIS A 498 -4.25 4.36 -3.80
C HIS A 498 -3.35 3.87 -2.67
N ASP A 499 -2.56 4.76 -2.07
CA ASP A 499 -1.71 4.45 -0.93
C ASP A 499 -2.52 4.49 0.38
N ARG A 500 -2.94 3.30 0.84
CA ARG A 500 -3.78 3.13 2.04
C ARG A 500 -3.14 3.69 3.29
N TYR A 501 -1.81 3.56 3.43
CA TYR A 501 -1.08 4.09 4.56
C TYR A 501 -1.09 5.63 4.55
N PHE A 502 -0.91 6.23 3.37
CA PHE A 502 -1.02 7.67 3.19
C PHE A 502 -2.43 8.18 3.52
N ILE A 503 -3.47 7.49 3.02
CA ILE A 503 -4.87 7.86 3.32
C ILE A 503 -5.10 7.79 4.83
N ASN A 504 -4.70 6.70 5.48
CA ASN A 504 -4.93 6.48 6.91
C ASN A 504 -4.25 7.53 7.80
N ARG A 505 -3.08 8.03 7.40
CA ARG A 505 -2.34 9.05 8.16
C ARG A 505 -2.83 10.49 7.95
N VAL A 506 -3.29 10.81 6.75
CA VAL A 506 -3.56 12.19 6.33
C VAL A 506 -5.06 12.51 6.33
N ALA A 507 -5.92 11.55 5.96
CA ALA A 507 -7.34 11.80 5.79
C ALA A 507 -8.07 11.93 7.14
N THR A 508 -8.95 12.93 7.22
CA THR A 508 -9.95 13.05 8.28
C THR A 508 -11.33 12.56 7.84
N LYS A 509 -11.52 12.43 6.52
CA LYS A 509 -12.72 11.90 5.88
C LYS A 509 -12.35 11.14 4.62
N VAL A 510 -13.12 10.11 4.30
CA VAL A 510 -12.98 9.36 3.05
C VAL A 510 -14.26 9.53 2.23
N MET A 511 -14.12 9.91 0.96
CA MET A 511 -15.21 9.96 -0.02
C MET A 511 -15.04 8.81 -1.02
N GLU A 512 -15.94 7.88 -1.02
CA GLU A 512 -16.00 6.79 -2.00
C GLU A 512 -16.85 7.23 -3.20
N ILE A 513 -16.27 7.14 -4.40
CA ILE A 513 -17.00 7.35 -5.67
C ILE A 513 -17.34 6.00 -6.27
N SER A 514 -18.62 5.80 -6.58
CA SER A 514 -19.18 4.64 -7.29
C SER A 514 -19.98 5.08 -8.51
N GLU A 515 -20.53 4.16 -9.29
CA GLU A 515 -21.45 4.48 -10.40
C GLU A 515 -22.70 5.19 -9.89
N ASP A 516 -23.19 4.79 -8.71
CA ASP A 516 -24.41 5.31 -8.06
C ASP A 516 -24.17 6.62 -7.28
N GLY A 517 -22.99 7.25 -7.43
CA GLY A 517 -22.65 8.53 -6.80
C GLY A 517 -21.52 8.47 -5.78
N ALA A 518 -21.56 9.35 -4.79
CA ALA A 518 -20.51 9.48 -3.78
C ALA A 518 -21.04 9.34 -2.36
N THR A 519 -20.35 8.54 -1.55
CA THR A 519 -20.62 8.34 -0.12
C THR A 519 -19.46 8.89 0.70
N ILE A 520 -19.75 9.62 1.80
CA ILE A 520 -18.75 10.22 2.67
C ILE A 520 -18.73 9.50 4.01
N TYR A 521 -17.54 9.05 4.41
CA TYR A 521 -17.26 8.42 5.70
C TYR A 521 -16.45 9.39 6.57
N LEU A 522 -16.88 9.58 7.83
CA LEU A 522 -16.28 10.52 8.78
C LEU A 522 -15.21 9.80 9.61
N GLY A 523 -14.02 9.63 9.07
CA GLY A 523 -12.90 8.94 9.70
C GLY A 523 -11.78 8.69 8.71
N ASP A 524 -10.78 7.92 9.16
CA ASP A 524 -9.65 7.48 8.36
C ASP A 524 -10.00 6.29 7.45
N TYR A 525 -8.98 5.69 6.84
CA TYR A 525 -9.16 4.57 5.92
C TYR A 525 -9.64 3.29 6.61
N ASP A 526 -9.17 3.02 7.83
CA ASP A 526 -9.56 1.82 8.59
C ASP A 526 -11.04 1.91 9.00
N TYR A 527 -11.48 3.08 9.45
CA TYR A 527 -12.90 3.35 9.72
C TYR A 527 -13.79 3.20 8.47
N TYR A 528 -13.30 3.68 7.30
CA TYR A 528 -14.01 3.48 6.04
C TYR A 528 -14.22 2.00 5.72
N LEU A 529 -13.16 1.17 5.87
CA LEU A 529 -13.26 -0.27 5.60
C LEU A 529 -14.23 -0.97 6.53
N GLU A 530 -14.19 -0.64 7.82
CA GLU A 530 -15.10 -1.20 8.83
C GLU A 530 -16.56 -0.88 8.51
N LYS A 531 -16.84 0.40 8.24
CA LYS A 531 -18.21 0.84 7.91
C LYS A 531 -18.71 0.30 6.57
N LYS A 532 -17.84 0.19 5.58
CA LYS A 532 -18.19 -0.44 4.30
C LYS A 532 -18.56 -1.91 4.49
N ALA A 533 -17.76 -2.66 5.23
CA ALA A 533 -18.05 -4.08 5.52
C ALA A 533 -19.38 -4.24 6.28
N GLU A 534 -19.65 -3.37 7.25
CA GLU A 534 -20.92 -3.37 7.99
C GLU A 534 -22.12 -3.10 7.06
N LEU A 535 -22.01 -2.12 6.17
CA LEU A 535 -23.07 -1.79 5.20
C LEU A 535 -23.29 -2.91 4.17
N GLU A 536 -22.23 -3.52 3.67
CA GLU A 536 -22.31 -4.66 2.74
C GLU A 536 -22.95 -5.88 3.40
N GLU A 537 -22.63 -6.16 4.67
CA GLU A 537 -23.25 -7.24 5.43
C GLU A 537 -24.74 -6.98 5.65
N LEU A 538 -25.12 -5.74 6.00
CA LEU A 538 -26.53 -5.36 6.14
C LEU A 538 -27.28 -5.51 4.81
N ALA A 539 -26.72 -5.02 3.71
CA ALA A 539 -27.32 -5.15 2.38
C ALA A 539 -27.48 -6.62 1.94
N ARG A 540 -26.49 -7.46 2.26
CA ARG A 540 -26.59 -8.91 2.00
C ARG A 540 -27.70 -9.57 2.80
N LEU A 541 -27.81 -9.24 4.08
CA LEU A 541 -28.88 -9.77 4.95
C LEU A 541 -30.26 -9.32 4.46
N GLU A 542 -30.40 -8.06 4.02
CA GLU A 542 -31.64 -7.56 3.43
C GLU A 542 -31.98 -8.24 2.09
N ALA A 543 -30.98 -8.52 1.25
CA ALA A 543 -31.16 -9.24 0.00
C ALA A 543 -31.57 -10.71 0.22
N GLU A 544 -30.97 -11.39 1.19
CA GLU A 544 -31.35 -12.75 1.61
C GLU A 544 -32.80 -12.76 2.17
N GLU A 545 -33.19 -11.76 2.97
CA GLU A 545 -34.55 -11.61 3.47
C GLU A 545 -35.57 -11.39 2.33
N ASN A 546 -35.20 -10.57 1.32
CA ASN A 546 -36.08 -10.30 0.19
C ASN A 546 -36.24 -11.52 -0.74
N GLN A 547 -35.19 -12.30 -1.00
CA GLN A 547 -35.27 -13.54 -1.78
C GLN A 547 -36.14 -14.61 -1.09
N VAL A 548 -35.95 -14.76 0.22
CA VAL A 548 -36.80 -15.67 1.00
C VAL A 548 -38.26 -15.19 1.03
N SER A 549 -38.51 -13.88 0.94
CA SER A 549 -39.85 -13.30 0.89
C SER A 549 -40.53 -13.52 -0.46
N GLU A 550 -39.78 -13.48 -1.57
CA GLU A 550 -40.28 -13.77 -2.93
C GLU A 550 -40.58 -15.28 -3.13
N GLU A 551 -39.68 -16.17 -2.66
CA GLU A 551 -39.94 -17.63 -2.71
C GLU A 551 -41.15 -18.05 -1.87
N VAL A 552 -41.40 -17.37 -0.74
CA VAL A 552 -42.57 -17.62 0.13
C VAL A 552 -43.85 -17.08 -0.50
N GLN A 553 -43.82 -15.98 -1.29
CA GLN A 553 -45.00 -15.49 -1.99
C GLN A 553 -45.46 -16.39 -3.14
N VAL A 554 -44.56 -17.17 -3.74
CA VAL A 554 -44.89 -18.15 -4.80
C VAL A 554 -45.40 -19.47 -4.21
N ALA A 555 -45.14 -19.76 -2.91
CA ALA A 555 -45.44 -21.04 -2.26
C ALA A 555 -46.66 -21.02 -1.32
N SER A 556 -47.30 -19.88 -0.99
CA SER A 556 -48.30 -19.85 0.09
C SER A 556 -49.67 -19.27 -0.28
N ALA A 557 -50.58 -20.14 -0.63
CA ALA A 557 -52.03 -19.96 -0.42
C ALA A 557 -52.48 -20.64 0.89
N GLY A 558 -51.80 -20.43 2.05
CA GLY A 558 -52.22 -21.08 3.31
C GLY A 558 -51.35 -20.89 4.54
N ALA A 559 -50.94 -19.68 4.91
CA ALA A 559 -50.08 -19.55 6.10
C ALA A 559 -50.25 -18.21 6.84
N SER A 560 -51.35 -18.05 7.57
CA SER A 560 -51.50 -16.95 8.56
C SER A 560 -50.68 -17.18 9.85
N ASP A 561 -50.43 -18.43 10.25
CA ASP A 561 -49.70 -18.79 11.48
C ASP A 561 -48.15 -18.65 11.31
N TYR A 562 -47.65 -18.84 10.12
CA TYR A 562 -46.20 -18.74 9.85
C TYR A 562 -45.70 -17.29 9.83
N GLN A 563 -46.55 -16.35 9.38
CA GLN A 563 -46.22 -14.91 9.42
C GLN A 563 -46.11 -14.34 10.83
N ALA A 564 -46.96 -14.83 11.75
CA ALA A 564 -46.92 -14.44 13.16
C ALA A 564 -45.64 -14.98 13.86
N GLN A 565 -45.22 -16.20 13.57
CA GLN A 565 -43.98 -16.79 14.11
C GLN A 565 -42.73 -16.09 13.58
N LYS A 566 -42.74 -15.67 12.30
CA LYS A 566 -41.59 -14.97 11.66
C LYS A 566 -41.46 -13.52 12.14
N ALA A 567 -42.57 -12.84 12.39
CA ALA A 567 -42.56 -11.49 12.99
C ALA A 567 -41.98 -11.52 14.42
N ASN A 568 -42.37 -12.49 15.24
CA ASN A 568 -41.80 -12.71 16.58
C ASN A 568 -40.32 -13.05 16.53
N GLN A 569 -39.87 -13.86 15.57
CA GLN A 569 -38.47 -14.24 15.44
C GLN A 569 -37.60 -13.06 14.98
N LYS A 570 -38.13 -12.14 14.15
CA LYS A 570 -37.45 -10.90 13.73
C LYS A 570 -37.33 -9.92 14.91
N GLU A 571 -38.34 -9.82 15.72
CA GLU A 571 -38.35 -8.97 16.92
C GLU A 571 -37.39 -9.50 17.97
N MET A 572 -37.35 -10.80 18.21
CA MET A 572 -36.37 -11.45 19.08
C MET A 572 -34.92 -11.25 18.65
N ARG A 573 -34.63 -11.34 17.35
CA ARG A 573 -33.28 -11.07 16.82
C ARG A 573 -32.85 -9.60 16.93
N LYS A 574 -33.79 -8.65 16.76
CA LYS A 574 -33.50 -7.23 16.99
C LYS A 574 -33.17 -6.95 18.45
N LEU A 575 -33.95 -7.52 19.36
CA LEU A 575 -33.73 -7.43 20.80
C LEU A 575 -32.37 -8.02 21.21
N SER A 576 -32.04 -9.23 20.73
CA SER A 576 -30.75 -9.88 21.01
C SER A 576 -29.55 -9.04 20.51
N ARG A 577 -29.63 -8.46 19.31
CA ARG A 577 -28.56 -7.60 18.79
C ARG A 577 -28.41 -6.29 19.57
N ARG A 578 -29.52 -5.69 19.99
CA ARG A 578 -29.44 -4.47 20.81
C ARG A 578 -28.86 -4.76 22.18
N ILE A 579 -29.17 -5.92 22.76
CA ILE A 579 -28.57 -6.41 24.00
C ILE A 579 -27.05 -6.57 23.83
N GLU A 580 -26.60 -7.23 22.76
CA GLU A 580 -25.16 -7.42 22.48
C GLU A 580 -24.41 -6.08 22.27
N GLN A 581 -25.07 -5.11 21.62
CA GLN A 581 -24.51 -3.75 21.51
C GLN A 581 -24.38 -3.06 22.86
N ILE A 582 -25.40 -3.15 23.70
CA ILE A 582 -25.38 -2.55 25.04
C ILE A 582 -24.30 -3.23 25.91
N GLU A 583 -24.11 -4.54 25.80
CA GLU A 583 -23.05 -5.27 26.51
C GLU A 583 -21.66 -4.77 26.12
N ASN A 584 -21.40 -4.55 24.82
CA ASN A 584 -20.14 -3.99 24.34
C ASN A 584 -19.95 -2.51 24.77
N GLU A 585 -21.02 -1.71 24.77
CA GLU A 585 -20.97 -0.32 25.25
C GLU A 585 -20.70 -0.28 26.77
N LEU A 586 -21.26 -1.19 27.55
CA LEU A 586 -21.01 -1.32 28.98
C LEU A 586 -19.57 -1.74 29.28
N GLU A 587 -19.01 -2.69 28.52
CA GLU A 587 -17.61 -3.13 28.66
C GLU A 587 -16.64 -1.95 28.40
N THR A 588 -16.87 -1.16 27.35
CA THR A 588 -16.06 0.05 27.06
C THR A 588 -16.17 1.12 28.14
N ILE A 589 -17.35 1.29 28.73
CA ILE A 589 -17.54 2.24 29.84
C ILE A 589 -16.84 1.74 31.11
N GLU A 590 -16.90 0.45 31.41
CA GLU A 590 -16.22 -0.16 32.58
C GLU A 590 -14.69 -0.01 32.47
N GLU A 591 -14.11 -0.32 31.32
CA GLU A 591 -12.68 -0.10 31.08
C GLU A 591 -12.29 1.37 31.28
N ARG A 592 -13.10 2.32 30.77
CA ARG A 592 -12.82 3.74 30.93
C ARG A 592 -12.97 4.22 32.37
N LEU A 593 -13.93 3.70 33.14
CA LEU A 593 -14.10 3.99 34.57
C LEU A 593 -12.91 3.49 35.40
N GLU A 594 -12.34 2.32 35.05
CA GLU A 594 -11.12 1.80 35.68
C GLU A 594 -9.91 2.70 35.38
N GLU A 595 -9.73 3.15 34.13
CA GLU A 595 -8.68 4.09 33.74
C GLU A 595 -8.78 5.42 34.49
N ILE A 596 -9.97 6.01 34.56
CA ILE A 596 -10.22 7.26 35.30
C ILE A 596 -9.92 7.08 36.79
N SER A 597 -10.37 5.96 37.37
CA SER A 597 -10.12 5.66 38.78
C SER A 597 -8.63 5.52 39.07
N ALA A 598 -7.87 4.88 38.16
CA ALA A 598 -6.41 4.78 38.27
C ALA A 598 -5.73 6.16 38.13
N ALA A 599 -6.14 6.97 37.16
CA ALA A 599 -5.62 8.32 36.94
C ALA A 599 -5.89 9.26 38.12
N MET A 600 -7.05 9.16 38.77
CA MET A 600 -7.37 9.91 39.99
C MET A 600 -6.47 9.56 41.18
N LEU A 601 -5.91 8.35 41.24
CA LEU A 601 -4.97 7.93 42.27
C LEU A 601 -3.54 8.46 42.06
N GLU A 602 -3.20 8.76 40.79
CA GLU A 602 -1.85 9.22 40.41
C GLU A 602 -1.73 10.75 40.37
N THR A 603 -2.83 11.49 40.19
CA THR A 603 -2.87 12.95 40.01
C THR A 603 -3.13 13.66 41.35
N ASN A 604 -2.31 14.69 41.65
CA ASN A 604 -2.47 15.58 42.79
C ASN A 604 -2.95 17.01 42.41
N GLU A 605 -3.24 17.28 41.16
CA GLU A 605 -3.72 18.60 40.68
C GLU A 605 -5.23 18.73 40.85
N VAL A 606 -5.66 19.77 41.56
CA VAL A 606 -7.08 19.98 41.92
C VAL A 606 -7.98 20.21 40.70
N VAL A 607 -7.44 20.78 39.60
CA VAL A 607 -8.20 21.04 38.38
C VAL A 607 -8.42 19.74 37.59
N GLU A 608 -7.37 18.94 37.42
CA GLU A 608 -7.46 17.63 36.74
C GLU A 608 -8.36 16.65 37.51
N LEU A 609 -8.28 16.63 38.85
CA LEU A 609 -9.18 15.83 39.68
C LEU A 609 -10.66 16.22 39.49
N SER A 610 -10.95 17.53 39.33
CA SER A 610 -12.32 18.00 39.08
C SER A 610 -12.84 17.59 37.73
N ASP A 611 -12.00 17.60 36.69
CA ASP A 611 -12.37 17.19 35.34
C ASP A 611 -12.58 15.67 35.24
N LEU A 612 -11.68 14.87 35.84
CA LEU A 612 -11.82 13.43 35.95
C LEU A 612 -13.06 13.00 36.73
N GLN A 613 -13.37 13.72 37.83
CA GLN A 613 -14.59 13.46 38.61
C GLN A 613 -15.86 13.71 37.78
N LYS A 614 -15.88 14.77 36.96
CA LYS A 614 -17.00 15.08 36.11
C LYS A 614 -17.18 14.02 35.01
N GLU A 615 -16.08 13.57 34.40
CA GLU A 615 -16.11 12.48 33.39
C GLU A 615 -16.60 11.17 34.02
N LEU A 616 -16.20 10.86 35.25
CA LEU A 616 -16.67 9.71 36.01
C LEU A 616 -18.16 9.78 36.30
N ASP A 617 -18.65 10.94 36.70
CA ASP A 617 -20.08 11.15 36.99
C ASP A 617 -20.92 11.01 35.70
N ASP A 618 -20.48 11.58 34.56
CA ASP A 618 -21.16 11.49 33.26
C ASP A 618 -21.19 10.05 32.72
N LEU A 619 -20.08 9.31 32.85
CA LEU A 619 -20.00 7.89 32.45
C LEU A 619 -20.85 6.99 33.35
N SER A 620 -20.89 7.25 34.66
CA SER A 620 -21.74 6.49 35.60
C SER A 620 -23.23 6.67 35.29
N VAL A 621 -23.67 7.87 34.92
CA VAL A 621 -25.06 8.11 34.49
C VAL A 621 -25.36 7.36 33.20
N SER A 622 -24.41 7.32 32.26
CA SER A 622 -24.56 6.58 30.99
C SER A 622 -24.62 5.06 31.22
N GLN A 623 -23.82 4.55 32.15
CA GLN A 623 -23.82 3.14 32.56
C GLN A 623 -25.16 2.74 33.18
N GLU A 624 -25.72 3.55 34.09
CA GLU A 624 -27.03 3.29 34.69
C GLU A 624 -28.13 3.26 33.63
N ALA A 625 -28.13 4.19 32.68
CA ALA A 625 -29.14 4.24 31.60
C ALA A 625 -29.05 3.02 30.67
N LEU A 626 -27.83 2.57 30.31
CA LEU A 626 -27.62 1.38 29.49
C LEU A 626 -27.99 0.10 30.24
N MET A 627 -27.72 0.02 31.55
CA MET A 627 -28.15 -1.13 32.37
C MET A 627 -29.67 -1.22 32.48
N GLU A 628 -30.38 -0.09 32.59
CA GLU A 628 -31.84 -0.05 32.62
C GLU A 628 -32.42 -0.50 31.25
N GLU A 629 -31.85 0.00 30.12
CA GLU A 629 -32.22 -0.43 28.77
C GLU A 629 -31.95 -1.94 28.58
N TRP A 630 -30.80 -2.42 29.03
CA TRP A 630 -30.44 -3.85 28.96
C TRP A 630 -31.42 -4.73 29.73
N SER A 631 -31.81 -4.31 30.94
CA SER A 631 -32.76 -5.02 31.78
C SER A 631 -34.14 -5.11 31.13
N ASP A 632 -34.66 -4.00 30.59
CA ASP A 632 -35.95 -3.93 29.91
C ASP A 632 -35.99 -4.81 28.64
N LEU A 633 -34.90 -4.80 27.85
CA LEU A 633 -34.79 -5.61 26.64
C LEU A 633 -34.62 -7.10 26.96
N SER A 634 -33.90 -7.45 28.02
CA SER A 634 -33.73 -8.83 28.48
C SER A 634 -35.08 -9.42 28.99
N GLU A 635 -35.87 -8.64 29.72
CA GLU A 635 -37.23 -9.04 30.13
C GLU A 635 -38.17 -9.26 28.93
N GLN A 636 -38.02 -8.45 27.85
CA GLN A 636 -38.78 -8.64 26.61
C GLN A 636 -38.32 -9.84 25.80
N LEU A 637 -37.05 -10.30 25.97
CA LEU A 637 -36.51 -11.47 25.30
C LEU A 637 -36.94 -12.78 25.98
N GLU A 638 -37.14 -12.77 27.32
CA GLU A 638 -37.55 -13.94 28.13
C GLU A 638 -39.08 -14.16 28.20
N GLY A 639 -39.89 -13.14 27.87
CA GLY A 639 -41.36 -13.18 27.90
C GLY A 639 -41.98 -13.44 26.54
#